data_365c9d4c361391ae4fea8225cd5c1583
#
_entry.id   365c9d4c361391ae4fea8225cd5c1583
#
_cell.length_a   1.000
_cell.length_b   1.000
_cell.length_c   1.000
_cell.angle_alpha   90.00
_cell.angle_beta   90.00
_cell.angle_gamma   90.00
#
_symmetry.space_group_name_H-M   'P 1'
#
loop_
_entity.id
_entity.type
_entity.pdbx_description
1 polymer ?
#
loop_
_entity_poly.entity_id
_entity_poly.type
_entity_poly.pdbx_seq_one_letter_code
_entity_poly.pdbx_strand_id
1 'polypeptide(L)'
;MPKFIKKYTGSLIAWIVVVILSVVFLPNMSNLVAQKGQTKIPATSQSQVAETIQKHWGHGISNTMDTVVVFNNGNSKITSSDQKKINATIQKLKDNKSEYGIKGVTAPFDNDATKKQLISKDKTTEIVQLNVTKKRSIQSVNNQLKDAVKTSGVKTYVTGGDILNDDFRVSTQEGIQKTEVIAAVFILIVLIIVFRSPIVPLVSLLTVGVSFIVSLSIVMNLVQYFGFPLSNFTRVFMVVVLFGIGTDYNILLYNQFKEELSRGKNQIQATIDARKVAGKTILYSGTSVLIGFATLALAKFSIYQSAVGVAVGVAVLLLVLVTLNPFFMSVLGKNIFWPSKKFDGEGENKLWSFLSNKSTKWAIPAIVLVLVVTVPFMAAYKNNLNYDNSVELQNNVPAKQGLLTVQKHFSKGTAEPSTIYIKSDHKLNNEKDLNEIDRLTQQLGKQSGVKTVASVTQPSGMPINQLYVNDQLETLNSKMKTAKKGISTIKQGTKNSSFNATPLEDIGSSAMTIGQYLKNIQAMSSQTGNTNGQAVLTQLQQKMASVGQPLSQAQLQIVGALLQQSATKQQTLMSGLQSQLQGIASNTQGIGDNAKAVAAQLKETQAKLKKAGVGLDKIEKGMGSANSYLSSLSNSQASDSFNIPESVLKSDTFKRSVNTYLSADKKTAKITVVLDKDPNSESAMNQVDNLQTKVYNNISGTSLDHSVVAIGGQTATTSDTHHIASSDFLRTAVIMVIGIMIALMVITRSILQPFYILGTLIIAYISSLSITKLISSAVLGEKFLTWNTPFFTFVMLIALGVDYSIFLMMKYREFGSVDDTPEKQIQHACAVIGTVVISAAIILGGTFAALMPSGVLTLIQVAIGVIVGLIILVFIIPMLVSALIKLTYDQSDDKE
;
A
#
# COMPACT_ATOMS: atom_id res chain seq x y z
N MET A 1 22.53 -38.86 44.19
CA MET A 1 22.02 -38.59 42.80
C MET A 1 23.09 -39.02 41.79
N PRO A 2 22.78 -39.85 40.79
CA PRO A 2 23.75 -40.23 39.76
C PRO A 2 24.31 -38.97 39.09
N LYS A 3 25.62 -38.99 38.72
CA LYS A 3 26.29 -37.84 38.06
C LYS A 3 25.51 -37.26 36.87
N PHE A 4 24.78 -38.11 36.17
CA PHE A 4 23.93 -37.75 35.04
C PHE A 4 22.76 -36.82 35.44
N ILE A 5 22.00 -37.19 36.49
CA ILE A 5 20.87 -36.37 36.96
C ILE A 5 21.37 -35.02 37.51
N LYS A 6 22.50 -35.00 38.23
CA LYS A 6 23.13 -33.78 38.76
C LYS A 6 23.49 -32.79 37.62
N LYS A 7 23.96 -33.31 36.49
CA LYS A 7 24.25 -32.48 35.28
C LYS A 7 22.99 -31.79 34.73
N TYR A 8 21.88 -32.51 34.58
CA TYR A 8 20.63 -31.94 34.02
C TYR A 8 19.83 -31.12 35.03
N THR A 9 20.01 -31.29 36.32
CA THR A 9 19.50 -30.38 37.36
C THR A 9 20.15 -29.00 37.20
N GLY A 10 21.46 -28.94 36.92
CA GLY A 10 22.16 -27.70 36.59
C GLY A 10 21.58 -27.01 35.35
N SER A 11 21.22 -27.80 34.33
CA SER A 11 20.56 -27.29 33.14
C SER A 11 19.18 -26.70 33.43
N LEU A 12 18.36 -27.34 34.26
CA LEU A 12 17.06 -26.80 34.69
C LEU A 12 17.23 -25.44 35.40
N ILE A 13 18.16 -25.36 36.36
CA ILE A 13 18.44 -24.13 37.11
C ILE A 13 18.89 -23.03 36.13
N ALA A 14 19.79 -23.35 35.20
CA ALA A 14 20.23 -22.39 34.16
C ALA A 14 19.05 -21.87 33.32
N TRP A 15 18.14 -22.74 32.88
CA TRP A 15 16.99 -22.31 32.11
C TRP A 15 15.98 -21.47 32.92
N ILE A 16 15.79 -21.79 34.22
CA ILE A 16 14.97 -20.96 35.11
C ILE A 16 15.56 -19.53 35.19
N VAL A 17 16.88 -19.42 35.40
CA VAL A 17 17.57 -18.12 35.44
C VAL A 17 17.42 -17.38 34.09
N VAL A 18 17.65 -18.07 32.98
CA VAL A 18 17.52 -17.49 31.66
C VAL A 18 16.07 -16.96 31.40
N VAL A 19 15.04 -17.72 31.81
CA VAL A 19 13.63 -17.28 31.68
C VAL A 19 13.37 -16.06 32.56
N ILE A 20 13.84 -16.05 33.82
CA ILE A 20 13.66 -14.87 34.68
C ILE A 20 14.33 -13.65 34.05
N LEU A 21 15.57 -13.77 33.59
CA LEU A 21 16.26 -12.67 32.90
C LEU A 21 15.52 -12.23 31.63
N SER A 22 15.01 -13.20 30.85
CA SER A 22 14.26 -12.89 29.61
C SER A 22 12.97 -12.12 29.88
N VAL A 23 12.27 -12.41 30.98
CA VAL A 23 11.06 -11.69 31.40
C VAL A 23 11.40 -10.29 31.92
N VAL A 24 12.45 -10.16 32.73
CA VAL A 24 12.89 -8.87 33.30
C VAL A 24 13.37 -7.91 32.22
N PHE A 25 14.11 -8.41 31.25
CA PHE A 25 14.66 -7.60 30.15
C PHE A 25 13.77 -7.57 28.90
N LEU A 26 12.53 -8.06 28.97
CA LEU A 26 11.59 -7.99 27.83
C LEU A 26 11.13 -6.55 27.62
N PRO A 27 11.44 -5.91 26.46
CA PRO A 27 10.98 -4.57 26.16
C PRO A 27 9.46 -4.50 25.99
N ASN A 28 8.90 -3.28 26.09
CA ASN A 28 7.48 -3.07 25.81
C ASN A 28 7.15 -3.36 24.35
N MET A 29 6.58 -4.53 24.10
CA MET A 29 6.29 -5.04 22.77
C MET A 29 5.32 -4.15 21.99
N SER A 30 4.24 -3.67 22.63
CA SER A 30 3.22 -2.86 21.96
C SER A 30 3.83 -1.58 21.40
N ASN A 31 4.71 -0.94 22.18
CA ASN A 31 5.42 0.25 21.72
C ASN A 31 6.41 -0.05 20.60
N LEU A 32 7.17 -1.17 20.68
CA LEU A 32 8.11 -1.55 19.62
C LEU A 32 7.41 -1.89 18.31
N VAL A 33 6.33 -2.65 18.37
CA VAL A 33 5.53 -3.00 17.19
C VAL A 33 4.89 -1.75 16.58
N ALA A 34 4.37 -0.83 17.39
CA ALA A 34 3.81 0.43 16.89
C ALA A 34 4.86 1.32 16.18
N GLN A 35 6.09 1.35 16.69
CA GLN A 35 7.16 2.20 16.16
C GLN A 35 7.94 1.55 15.02
N LYS A 36 8.20 0.25 15.09
CA LYS A 36 9.13 -0.47 14.20
C LYS A 36 8.49 -1.62 13.41
N GLY A 37 7.26 -2.01 13.74
CA GLY A 37 6.55 -3.13 13.13
C GLY A 37 5.82 -2.79 11.82
N GLN A 38 5.84 -1.53 11.39
CA GLN A 38 5.23 -1.11 10.13
C GLN A 38 6.06 -1.57 8.93
N THR A 39 5.38 -1.79 7.81
CA THR A 39 6.03 -2.12 6.54
C THR A 39 6.98 -1.01 6.13
N LYS A 40 8.27 -1.31 6.06
CA LYS A 40 9.27 -0.35 5.56
C LYS A 40 9.43 -0.55 4.06
N ILE A 41 9.10 0.51 3.33
CA ILE A 41 9.37 0.65 1.91
C ILE A 41 10.71 1.37 1.76
N PRO A 42 11.59 1.02 0.79
CA PRO A 42 12.85 1.71 0.58
C PRO A 42 12.68 3.22 0.42
N ALA A 43 13.58 4.01 0.99
CA ALA A 43 13.51 5.47 0.94
C ALA A 43 13.55 6.04 -0.49
N THR A 44 14.03 5.25 -1.45
CA THR A 44 14.09 5.60 -2.88
C THR A 44 12.77 5.39 -3.62
N SER A 45 11.81 4.71 -3.01
CA SER A 45 10.48 4.49 -3.61
C SER A 45 9.68 5.79 -3.67
N GLN A 46 8.83 5.92 -4.68
CA GLN A 46 8.08 7.15 -4.94
C GLN A 46 7.24 7.61 -3.75
N SER A 47 6.51 6.69 -3.13
CA SER A 47 5.69 6.99 -1.96
C SER A 47 6.52 7.51 -0.78
N GLN A 48 7.74 7.00 -0.58
CA GLN A 48 8.63 7.45 0.49
C GLN A 48 9.27 8.81 0.19
N VAL A 49 9.64 9.06 -1.07
CA VAL A 49 10.09 10.37 -1.53
C VAL A 49 8.98 11.40 -1.34
N ALA A 50 7.75 11.05 -1.75
CA ALA A 50 6.57 11.91 -1.56
C ALA A 50 6.28 12.19 -0.07
N GLU A 51 6.37 11.18 0.79
CA GLU A 51 6.22 11.35 2.23
C GLU A 51 7.29 12.26 2.82
N THR A 52 8.54 12.13 2.36
CA THR A 52 9.65 13.01 2.77
C THR A 52 9.39 14.45 2.34
N ILE A 53 8.88 14.67 1.13
CA ILE A 53 8.48 16.01 0.66
C ILE A 53 7.34 16.56 1.54
N GLN A 54 6.34 15.74 1.84
CA GLN A 54 5.21 16.15 2.69
C GLN A 54 5.63 16.53 4.10
N LYS A 55 6.60 15.83 4.68
CA LYS A 55 7.17 16.17 6.01
C LYS A 55 7.79 17.57 6.04
N HIS A 56 8.25 18.06 4.91
CA HIS A 56 8.89 19.38 4.77
C HIS A 56 7.98 20.40 4.07
N TRP A 57 6.67 20.11 3.93
CA TRP A 57 5.74 20.97 3.20
C TRP A 57 5.64 22.40 3.75
N GLY A 58 5.72 22.57 5.05
CA GLY A 58 5.51 23.85 5.73
C GLY A 58 4.02 24.17 5.95
N HIS A 59 3.66 25.45 6.01
CA HIS A 59 2.31 25.95 6.26
C HIS A 59 1.62 25.39 7.53
N GLY A 60 2.42 24.85 8.48
CA GLY A 60 1.87 24.28 9.72
C GLY A 60 1.24 22.89 9.59
N ILE A 61 1.23 22.30 8.38
CA ILE A 61 0.67 20.96 8.10
C ILE A 61 1.73 19.87 7.93
N SER A 62 3.00 20.19 8.15
CA SER A 62 4.08 19.20 8.17
C SER A 62 3.83 18.15 9.26
N ASN A 63 4.14 16.89 8.95
CA ASN A 63 3.95 15.76 9.87
C ASN A 63 2.50 15.61 10.37
N THR A 64 1.55 15.74 9.46
CA THR A 64 0.14 15.47 9.70
C THR A 64 -0.31 14.20 9.00
N MET A 65 -1.38 13.61 9.49
CA MET A 65 -2.14 12.55 8.80
C MET A 65 -3.41 13.14 8.21
N ASP A 66 -3.76 12.66 7.01
CA ASP A 66 -5.00 12.99 6.34
C ASP A 66 -6.12 12.13 6.93
N THR A 67 -7.11 12.79 7.49
CA THR A 67 -8.24 12.16 8.16
C THR A 67 -9.54 12.63 7.52
N VAL A 68 -10.47 11.73 7.29
CA VAL A 68 -11.77 12.02 6.71
C VAL A 68 -12.87 11.76 7.74
N VAL A 69 -13.65 12.78 8.04
CA VAL A 69 -14.88 12.65 8.82
C VAL A 69 -16.03 12.47 7.85
N VAL A 70 -16.84 11.46 8.07
CA VAL A 70 -17.98 11.10 7.21
C VAL A 70 -19.27 11.30 7.99
N PHE A 71 -20.19 12.09 7.43
CA PHE A 71 -21.55 12.26 7.89
C PHE A 71 -22.50 11.60 6.90
N ASN A 72 -23.27 10.62 7.34
CA ASN A 72 -24.14 9.83 6.47
C ASN A 72 -25.54 9.68 7.07
N ASN A 73 -26.57 9.97 6.27
CA ASN A 73 -27.98 9.82 6.67
C ASN A 73 -28.61 8.52 6.11
N GLY A 74 -27.80 7.46 5.98
CA GLY A 74 -28.20 6.18 5.41
C GLY A 74 -28.50 6.32 3.90
N ASN A 75 -29.71 5.96 3.50
CA ASN A 75 -30.18 6.08 2.13
C ASN A 75 -31.00 7.36 1.89
N SER A 76 -31.24 8.16 2.93
CA SER A 76 -32.03 9.39 2.87
C SER A 76 -31.14 10.61 2.67
N LYS A 77 -31.64 11.62 1.94
CA LYS A 77 -30.94 12.89 1.79
C LYS A 77 -30.76 13.57 3.15
N ILE A 78 -29.63 14.23 3.32
CA ILE A 78 -29.39 15.09 4.50
C ILE A 78 -30.40 16.24 4.46
N THR A 79 -31.19 16.35 5.53
CA THR A 79 -32.21 17.39 5.67
C THR A 79 -31.58 18.72 6.10
N SER A 80 -32.32 19.83 5.97
CA SER A 80 -31.85 21.15 6.45
C SER A 80 -31.61 21.15 7.96
N SER A 81 -32.34 20.32 8.74
CA SER A 81 -32.12 20.15 10.18
C SER A 81 -30.81 19.42 10.46
N ASP A 82 -30.56 18.32 9.72
CA ASP A 82 -29.32 17.56 9.87
C ASP A 82 -28.11 18.40 9.46
N GLN A 83 -28.25 19.20 8.37
CA GLN A 83 -27.21 20.12 7.91
C GLN A 83 -26.80 21.14 8.97
N LYS A 84 -27.76 21.68 9.73
CA LYS A 84 -27.47 22.61 10.84
C LYS A 84 -26.64 21.92 11.93
N LYS A 85 -26.98 20.67 12.27
CA LYS A 85 -26.24 19.89 13.28
C LYS A 85 -24.82 19.52 12.77
N ILE A 86 -24.70 19.11 11.50
CA ILE A 86 -23.39 18.82 10.86
C ILE A 86 -22.52 20.08 10.88
N ASN A 87 -23.07 21.23 10.47
CA ASN A 87 -22.34 22.49 10.48
C ASN A 87 -21.91 22.92 11.88
N ALA A 88 -22.73 22.69 12.90
CA ALA A 88 -22.34 22.93 14.30
C ALA A 88 -21.17 22.03 14.73
N THR A 89 -21.19 20.74 14.34
CA THR A 89 -20.09 19.81 14.60
C THR A 89 -18.81 20.25 13.87
N ILE A 90 -18.91 20.66 12.61
CA ILE A 90 -17.77 21.18 11.84
C ILE A 90 -17.21 22.45 12.48
N GLN A 91 -18.07 23.35 12.94
CA GLN A 91 -17.65 24.58 13.63
C GLN A 91 -16.95 24.26 14.95
N LYS A 92 -17.46 23.30 15.75
CA LYS A 92 -16.79 22.81 16.95
C LYS A 92 -15.38 22.31 16.67
N LEU A 93 -15.16 21.57 15.56
CA LEU A 93 -13.83 21.11 15.16
C LEU A 93 -12.92 22.28 14.75
N LYS A 94 -13.47 23.30 14.09
CA LYS A 94 -12.73 24.51 13.69
C LYS A 94 -12.34 25.37 14.90
N ASP A 95 -13.19 25.47 15.91
CA ASP A 95 -12.96 26.28 17.11
C ASP A 95 -11.96 25.61 18.06
N ASN A 96 -11.98 24.28 18.15
CA ASN A 96 -11.16 23.49 19.08
C ASN A 96 -9.98 22.77 18.37
N LYS A 97 -9.43 23.35 17.30
CA LYS A 97 -8.32 22.76 16.52
C LYS A 97 -7.16 22.30 17.38
N SER A 98 -6.74 23.09 18.35
CA SER A 98 -5.60 22.80 19.22
C SER A 98 -5.84 21.58 20.11
N GLU A 99 -7.03 21.41 20.63
CA GLU A 99 -7.45 20.29 21.47
C GLU A 99 -7.40 18.97 20.69
N TYR A 100 -7.94 18.97 19.47
CA TYR A 100 -8.00 17.79 18.62
C TYR A 100 -6.73 17.56 17.79
N GLY A 101 -5.74 18.48 17.87
CA GLY A 101 -4.50 18.43 17.10
C GLY A 101 -4.71 18.69 15.60
N ILE A 102 -5.81 19.35 15.24
CA ILE A 102 -6.17 19.67 13.86
C ILE A 102 -5.33 20.86 13.40
N LYS A 103 -4.69 20.74 12.23
CA LYS A 103 -3.92 21.80 11.57
C LYS A 103 -4.66 22.41 10.38
N GLY A 104 -5.46 21.60 9.69
CA GLY A 104 -6.26 22.03 8.55
C GLY A 104 -7.64 21.41 8.58
N VAL A 105 -8.67 22.16 8.13
CA VAL A 105 -10.04 21.68 7.94
C VAL A 105 -10.50 22.15 6.58
N THR A 106 -10.94 21.21 5.74
CA THR A 106 -11.63 21.49 4.47
C THR A 106 -13.03 20.95 4.56
N ALA A 107 -14.01 21.84 4.54
CA ALA A 107 -15.42 21.50 4.74
C ALA A 107 -16.27 21.79 3.47
N PRO A 108 -17.43 21.15 3.31
CA PRO A 108 -18.29 21.28 2.12
C PRO A 108 -18.68 22.71 1.77
N PHE A 109 -18.91 23.54 2.78
CA PHE A 109 -19.38 24.90 2.58
C PHE A 109 -18.30 25.98 2.67
N ASP A 110 -17.03 25.62 2.56
CA ASP A 110 -15.94 26.59 2.52
C ASP A 110 -15.95 27.40 1.18
N ASN A 111 -16.40 26.77 0.10
CA ASN A 111 -16.63 27.40 -1.22
C ASN A 111 -17.45 26.46 -2.13
N ASP A 112 -17.87 26.95 -3.33
CA ASP A 112 -18.68 26.16 -4.27
C ASP A 112 -17.97 24.92 -4.82
N ALA A 113 -16.65 24.96 -4.92
CA ALA A 113 -15.85 23.84 -5.38
C ALA A 113 -15.82 22.72 -4.33
N THR A 114 -15.56 23.04 -3.06
CA THR A 114 -15.61 22.07 -1.96
C THR A 114 -17.01 21.50 -1.77
N LYS A 115 -18.06 22.31 -1.98
CA LYS A 115 -19.44 21.84 -1.95
C LYS A 115 -19.71 20.74 -2.97
N LYS A 116 -19.24 20.92 -4.21
CA LYS A 116 -19.40 19.91 -5.27
C LYS A 116 -18.57 18.64 -5.01
N GLN A 117 -17.43 18.76 -4.36
CA GLN A 117 -16.49 17.69 -4.16
C GLN A 117 -16.78 16.86 -2.89
N LEU A 118 -17.22 17.50 -1.82
CA LEU A 118 -17.36 16.91 -0.48
C LEU A 118 -18.79 16.54 -0.11
N ILE A 119 -19.76 16.80 -0.99
CA ILE A 119 -21.15 16.33 -0.87
C ILE A 119 -21.39 15.29 -1.96
N SER A 120 -21.93 14.13 -1.58
CA SER A 120 -22.25 13.06 -2.51
C SER A 120 -23.34 13.48 -3.53
N LYS A 121 -23.31 12.90 -4.74
CA LYS A 121 -24.29 13.21 -5.79
C LYS A 121 -25.73 12.96 -5.34
N ASP A 122 -25.94 11.92 -4.54
CA ASP A 122 -27.25 11.56 -3.97
C ASP A 122 -27.64 12.40 -2.76
N LYS A 123 -26.73 13.27 -2.29
CA LYS A 123 -26.92 14.15 -1.11
C LYS A 123 -27.20 13.41 0.21
N THR A 124 -26.80 12.16 0.31
CA THR A 124 -26.96 11.35 1.52
C THR A 124 -25.74 11.40 2.43
N THR A 125 -24.59 11.81 1.89
CA THR A 125 -23.29 11.77 2.57
C THR A 125 -22.51 13.05 2.34
N GLU A 126 -21.92 13.56 3.42
CA GLU A 126 -20.95 14.65 3.40
C GLU A 126 -19.66 14.21 4.05
N ILE A 127 -18.54 14.68 3.53
CA ILE A 127 -17.23 14.43 4.08
C ILE A 127 -16.51 15.73 4.44
N VAL A 128 -15.70 15.68 5.49
CA VAL A 128 -14.81 16.77 5.92
C VAL A 128 -13.41 16.22 5.97
N GLN A 129 -12.48 16.91 5.34
CA GLN A 129 -11.06 16.52 5.34
C GLN A 129 -10.33 17.29 6.43
N LEU A 130 -9.57 16.57 7.25
CA LEU A 130 -8.78 17.11 8.34
C LEU A 130 -7.32 16.75 8.16
N ASN A 131 -6.42 17.70 8.41
CA ASN A 131 -5.01 17.43 8.62
C ASN A 131 -4.73 17.40 10.12
N VAL A 132 -4.41 16.25 10.68
CA VAL A 132 -4.23 16.03 12.11
C VAL A 132 -2.80 15.68 12.45
N THR A 133 -2.23 16.29 13.47
CA THR A 133 -0.82 16.07 13.85
C THR A 133 -0.54 14.65 14.33
N LYS A 134 0.62 14.09 13.94
CA LYS A 134 1.13 12.79 14.39
C LYS A 134 1.89 12.83 15.74
N LYS A 135 1.75 13.89 16.52
CA LYS A 135 2.45 14.04 17.83
C LYS A 135 1.93 13.09 18.92
N ARG A 136 0.69 12.66 18.83
CA ARG A 136 0.02 11.69 19.76
C ARG A 136 -0.18 10.36 19.04
N SER A 137 -0.46 9.29 19.80
CA SER A 137 -0.80 8.01 19.20
C SER A 137 -2.06 8.14 18.34
N ILE A 138 -2.06 7.49 17.18
CA ILE A 138 -3.18 7.54 16.22
C ILE A 138 -4.47 7.06 16.88
N GLN A 139 -4.39 6.02 17.72
CA GLN A 139 -5.53 5.50 18.46
C GLN A 139 -6.16 6.52 19.43
N SER A 140 -5.31 7.26 20.18
CA SER A 140 -5.79 8.32 21.06
C SER A 140 -6.50 9.44 20.29
N VAL A 141 -5.91 9.86 19.17
CA VAL A 141 -6.50 10.89 18.30
C VAL A 141 -7.80 10.40 17.68
N ASN A 142 -7.83 9.16 17.17
CA ASN A 142 -9.01 8.55 16.57
C ASN A 142 -10.18 8.48 17.57
N ASN A 143 -9.93 8.04 18.82
CA ASN A 143 -10.95 7.96 19.85
C ASN A 143 -11.50 9.35 20.20
N GLN A 144 -10.63 10.35 20.36
CA GLN A 144 -11.04 11.71 20.64
C GLN A 144 -11.85 12.33 19.50
N LEU A 145 -11.45 12.09 18.24
CA LEU A 145 -12.19 12.57 17.08
C LEU A 145 -13.54 11.85 16.94
N LYS A 146 -13.60 10.53 17.15
CA LYS A 146 -14.87 9.77 17.15
C LYS A 146 -15.91 10.38 18.09
N ASP A 147 -15.48 10.81 19.30
CA ASP A 147 -16.38 11.46 20.27
C ASP A 147 -16.72 12.90 19.86
N ALA A 148 -15.76 13.62 19.31
CA ALA A 148 -15.95 15.02 18.89
C ALA A 148 -16.93 15.17 17.73
N VAL A 149 -16.98 14.20 16.79
CA VAL A 149 -17.80 14.27 15.57
C VAL A 149 -19.20 13.68 15.74
N LYS A 150 -19.55 13.10 16.90
CA LYS A 150 -20.89 12.57 17.15
C LYS A 150 -21.95 13.64 16.91
N THR A 151 -22.86 13.35 15.97
CA THR A 151 -23.93 14.26 15.56
C THR A 151 -25.27 13.56 15.69
N SER A 152 -26.18 14.11 16.49
CA SER A 152 -27.47 13.49 16.79
C SER A 152 -28.31 13.30 15.52
N GLY A 153 -28.72 12.05 15.24
CA GLY A 153 -29.56 11.70 14.09
C GLY A 153 -28.79 11.45 12.79
N VAL A 154 -27.45 11.59 12.81
CA VAL A 154 -26.59 11.34 11.64
C VAL A 154 -25.53 10.30 12.01
N LYS A 155 -25.30 9.31 11.16
CA LYS A 155 -24.20 8.37 11.33
C LYS A 155 -22.88 9.08 11.05
N THR A 156 -21.92 8.96 11.97
CA THR A 156 -20.64 9.64 11.86
C THR A 156 -19.50 8.62 11.94
N TYR A 157 -18.52 8.75 11.06
CA TYR A 157 -17.31 7.91 11.05
C TYR A 157 -16.08 8.78 10.90
N VAL A 158 -14.98 8.28 11.46
CA VAL A 158 -13.63 8.84 11.25
C VAL A 158 -12.81 7.78 10.53
N THR A 159 -12.25 8.13 9.37
CA THR A 159 -11.46 7.21 8.54
C THR A 159 -10.26 7.92 7.91
N GLY A 160 -9.41 7.19 7.25
CA GLY A 160 -8.19 7.66 6.58
C GLY A 160 -7.12 6.59 6.64
N GLY A 161 -6.15 6.62 5.74
CA GLY A 161 -5.15 5.56 5.59
C GLY A 161 -4.38 5.26 6.88
N ASP A 162 -3.89 6.29 7.58
CA ASP A 162 -3.17 6.11 8.86
C ASP A 162 -4.06 5.46 9.94
N ILE A 163 -5.34 5.84 10.02
CA ILE A 163 -6.30 5.28 11.00
C ILE A 163 -6.61 3.82 10.69
N LEU A 164 -6.86 3.51 9.42
CA LEU A 164 -7.12 2.13 8.98
C LEU A 164 -5.91 1.21 9.23
N ASN A 165 -4.71 1.70 8.97
CA ASN A 165 -3.47 0.96 9.26
C ASN A 165 -3.26 0.74 10.76
N ASP A 166 -3.60 1.73 11.61
CA ASP A 166 -3.52 1.57 13.06
C ASP A 166 -4.59 0.62 13.59
N ASP A 167 -5.82 0.71 13.11
CA ASP A 167 -6.91 -0.22 13.44
C ASP A 167 -6.55 -1.66 13.01
N PHE A 168 -5.90 -1.84 11.84
CA PHE A 168 -5.36 -3.13 11.40
C PHE A 168 -4.31 -3.68 12.38
N ARG A 169 -3.38 -2.85 12.80
CA ARG A 169 -2.35 -3.23 13.80
C ARG A 169 -2.98 -3.69 15.11
N VAL A 170 -3.94 -2.90 15.63
CA VAL A 170 -4.63 -3.22 16.89
C VAL A 170 -5.43 -4.51 16.77
N SER A 171 -6.24 -4.65 15.71
CA SER A 171 -7.05 -5.84 15.44
C SER A 171 -6.19 -7.08 15.29
N THR A 172 -5.04 -6.97 14.60
CA THR A 172 -4.08 -8.04 14.46
C THR A 172 -3.52 -8.45 15.83
N GLN A 173 -3.15 -7.49 16.67
CA GLN A 173 -2.62 -7.76 18.00
C GLN A 173 -3.64 -8.44 18.91
N GLU A 174 -4.89 -8.01 18.90
CA GLU A 174 -5.99 -8.64 19.66
C GLU A 174 -6.30 -10.05 19.12
N GLY A 175 -6.32 -10.22 17.80
CA GLY A 175 -6.48 -11.52 17.15
C GLY A 175 -5.40 -12.52 17.58
N ILE A 176 -4.14 -12.08 17.61
CA ILE A 176 -3.01 -12.90 18.03
C ILE A 176 -3.18 -13.39 19.47
N GLN A 177 -3.55 -12.50 20.41
CA GLN A 177 -3.72 -12.91 21.82
C GLN A 177 -4.80 -13.98 21.98
N LYS A 178 -5.89 -13.89 21.22
CA LYS A 178 -6.93 -14.95 21.23
C LYS A 178 -6.41 -16.27 20.65
N THR A 179 -5.65 -16.21 19.57
CA THR A 179 -5.12 -17.42 18.91
C THR A 179 -4.08 -18.12 19.74
N GLU A 180 -3.25 -17.43 20.50
CA GLU A 180 -2.25 -18.04 21.39
C GLU A 180 -2.89 -18.97 22.42
N VAL A 181 -3.96 -18.54 23.07
CA VAL A 181 -4.69 -19.35 24.06
C VAL A 181 -5.36 -20.55 23.39
N ILE A 182 -6.03 -20.33 22.24
CA ILE A 182 -6.71 -21.40 21.51
C ILE A 182 -5.69 -22.46 21.04
N ALA A 183 -4.54 -22.02 20.50
CA ALA A 183 -3.48 -22.93 20.08
C ALA A 183 -2.94 -23.77 21.23
N ALA A 184 -2.64 -23.16 22.38
CA ALA A 184 -2.14 -23.88 23.54
C ALA A 184 -3.12 -24.96 24.03
N VAL A 185 -4.41 -24.62 24.13
CA VAL A 185 -5.45 -25.58 24.52
C VAL A 185 -5.61 -26.69 23.49
N PHE A 186 -5.64 -26.36 22.20
CA PHE A 186 -5.75 -27.35 21.13
C PHE A 186 -4.55 -28.31 21.14
N ILE A 187 -3.33 -27.79 21.22
CA ILE A 187 -2.11 -28.62 21.26
C ILE A 187 -2.15 -29.53 22.48
N LEU A 188 -2.55 -29.02 23.66
CA LEU A 188 -2.67 -29.84 24.88
C LEU A 188 -3.61 -31.01 24.63
N ILE A 189 -4.80 -30.78 24.06
CA ILE A 189 -5.79 -31.83 23.79
C ILE A 189 -5.21 -32.88 22.82
N VAL A 190 -4.66 -32.43 21.68
CA VAL A 190 -4.11 -33.35 20.68
C VAL A 190 -2.96 -34.17 21.22
N LEU A 191 -2.05 -33.57 21.96
CA LEU A 191 -0.94 -34.31 22.58
C LEU A 191 -1.42 -35.31 23.63
N ILE A 192 -2.47 -34.99 24.40
CA ILE A 192 -3.07 -35.97 25.35
C ILE A 192 -3.60 -37.19 24.57
N ILE A 193 -4.25 -36.98 23.44
CA ILE A 193 -4.77 -38.07 22.60
C ILE A 193 -3.63 -38.90 22.02
N VAL A 194 -2.58 -38.26 21.47
CA VAL A 194 -1.43 -38.94 20.85
C VAL A 194 -0.63 -39.75 21.87
N PHE A 195 -0.27 -39.14 22.99
CA PHE A 195 0.57 -39.80 24.02
C PHE A 195 -0.24 -40.64 24.99
N ARG A 196 -1.57 -40.49 25.02
CA ARG A 196 -2.44 -41.12 26.05
C ARG A 196 -1.95 -40.85 27.47
N SER A 197 -1.40 -39.65 27.69
CA SER A 197 -0.85 -39.17 28.94
C SER A 197 -1.06 -37.66 29.05
N PRO A 198 -1.41 -37.11 30.20
CA PRO A 198 -1.46 -35.68 30.43
C PRO A 198 -0.09 -35.06 30.75
N ILE A 199 0.89 -35.89 31.21
CA ILE A 199 2.20 -35.39 31.70
C ILE A 199 3.09 -34.98 30.51
N VAL A 200 3.20 -35.81 29.46
CA VAL A 200 4.01 -35.53 28.28
C VAL A 200 3.61 -34.18 27.63
N PRO A 201 2.32 -33.90 27.38
CA PRO A 201 1.86 -32.64 26.88
C PRO A 201 2.25 -31.43 27.74
N LEU A 202 2.10 -31.53 29.06
CA LEU A 202 2.48 -30.48 30.01
C LEU A 202 3.96 -30.16 29.94
N VAL A 203 4.82 -31.18 29.96
CA VAL A 203 6.27 -31.01 29.82
C VAL A 203 6.64 -30.47 28.45
N SER A 204 5.98 -30.95 27.39
CA SER A 204 6.19 -30.45 26.02
C SER A 204 5.83 -28.96 25.89
N LEU A 205 4.66 -28.57 26.38
CA LEU A 205 4.24 -27.16 26.35
C LEU A 205 5.13 -26.26 27.22
N LEU A 206 5.60 -26.77 28.37
CA LEU A 206 6.53 -26.05 29.22
C LEU A 206 7.86 -25.79 28.50
N THR A 207 8.44 -26.79 27.87
CA THR A 207 9.73 -26.65 27.16
C THR A 207 9.61 -25.73 25.92
N VAL A 208 8.51 -25.85 25.18
CA VAL A 208 8.22 -24.93 24.06
C VAL A 208 7.94 -23.50 24.56
N GLY A 209 7.21 -23.36 25.67
CA GLY A 209 6.95 -22.06 26.30
C GLY A 209 8.23 -21.36 26.78
N VAL A 210 9.15 -22.12 27.39
CA VAL A 210 10.50 -21.62 27.75
C VAL A 210 11.21 -21.11 26.50
N SER A 211 11.22 -21.91 25.43
CA SER A 211 11.86 -21.53 24.16
C SER A 211 11.25 -20.28 23.59
N PHE A 212 9.92 -20.14 23.61
CA PHE A 212 9.21 -18.98 23.09
C PHE A 212 9.53 -17.71 23.89
N ILE A 213 9.43 -17.73 25.20
CA ILE A 213 9.70 -16.57 26.06
C ILE A 213 11.13 -16.06 25.87
N VAL A 214 12.10 -16.97 25.87
CA VAL A 214 13.51 -16.62 25.69
C VAL A 214 13.78 -16.06 24.31
N SER A 215 13.25 -16.70 23.26
CA SER A 215 13.40 -16.26 21.88
C SER A 215 12.75 -14.90 21.64
N LEU A 216 11.55 -14.70 22.20
CA LEU A 216 10.83 -13.44 22.08
C LEU A 216 11.63 -12.30 22.72
N SER A 217 12.18 -12.54 23.94
CA SER A 217 13.03 -11.54 24.60
C SER A 217 14.28 -11.22 23.78
N ILE A 218 14.96 -12.22 23.24
CA ILE A 218 16.14 -12.02 22.38
C ILE A 218 15.76 -11.17 21.16
N VAL A 219 14.72 -11.58 20.42
CA VAL A 219 14.29 -10.87 19.20
C VAL A 219 13.88 -9.43 19.51
N MET A 220 13.10 -9.18 20.58
CA MET A 220 12.66 -7.83 20.94
C MET A 220 13.83 -6.94 21.35
N ASN A 221 14.83 -7.46 22.05
CA ASN A 221 16.05 -6.73 22.37
C ASN A 221 16.90 -6.45 21.11
N LEU A 222 17.02 -7.41 20.19
CA LEU A 222 17.67 -7.19 18.90
C LEU A 222 16.95 -6.09 18.08
N VAL A 223 15.62 -6.06 18.11
CA VAL A 223 14.83 -4.97 17.48
C VAL A 223 15.12 -3.63 18.12
N GLN A 224 15.18 -3.60 19.47
CA GLN A 224 15.36 -2.33 20.20
C GLN A 224 16.73 -1.73 19.97
N TYR A 225 17.79 -2.53 20.10
CA TYR A 225 19.17 -2.04 20.15
C TYR A 225 19.95 -2.17 18.83
N PHE A 226 19.61 -3.17 17.99
CA PHE A 226 20.38 -3.50 16.80
C PHE A 226 19.60 -3.28 15.49
N GLY A 227 18.36 -2.76 15.58
CA GLY A 227 17.57 -2.50 14.37
C GLY A 227 17.12 -3.78 13.63
N PHE A 228 17.03 -4.92 14.36
CA PHE A 228 16.56 -6.18 13.79
C PHE A 228 15.18 -6.02 13.16
N PRO A 229 14.89 -6.66 12.00
CA PRO A 229 13.63 -6.51 11.32
C PRO A 229 12.45 -7.04 12.14
N LEU A 230 11.38 -6.27 12.19
CA LEU A 230 10.14 -6.59 12.90
C LEU A 230 8.93 -6.31 12.01
N SER A 231 7.93 -7.17 12.07
CA SER A 231 6.60 -6.96 11.49
C SER A 231 5.51 -7.36 12.48
N ASN A 232 4.27 -6.96 12.19
CA ASN A 232 3.09 -7.41 12.93
C ASN A 232 2.96 -8.94 12.98
N PHE A 233 3.49 -9.64 11.98
CA PHE A 233 3.41 -11.10 11.84
C PHE A 233 4.52 -11.87 12.55
N THR A 234 5.65 -11.22 12.90
CA THR A 234 6.83 -11.89 13.46
C THR A 234 6.47 -12.73 14.69
N ARG A 235 5.73 -12.16 15.64
CA ARG A 235 5.32 -12.87 16.87
C ARG A 235 4.41 -14.06 16.56
N VAL A 236 3.44 -13.89 15.67
CA VAL A 236 2.49 -14.96 15.30
C VAL A 236 3.23 -16.16 14.76
N PHE A 237 4.11 -15.93 13.81
CA PHE A 237 4.86 -17.01 13.18
C PHE A 237 5.85 -17.66 14.15
N MET A 238 6.47 -16.89 15.05
CA MET A 238 7.27 -17.46 16.12
C MET A 238 6.44 -18.42 17.01
N VAL A 239 5.24 -18.00 17.44
CA VAL A 239 4.35 -18.87 18.23
C VAL A 239 4.02 -20.14 17.45
N VAL A 240 3.41 -20.01 16.27
CA VAL A 240 2.89 -21.15 15.51
C VAL A 240 4.00 -22.13 15.13
N VAL A 241 5.15 -21.61 14.68
CA VAL A 241 6.28 -22.45 14.26
C VAL A 241 6.93 -23.12 15.47
N LEU A 242 7.21 -22.40 16.56
CA LEU A 242 7.85 -22.99 17.74
C LEU A 242 6.95 -24.01 18.42
N PHE A 243 5.66 -23.74 18.55
CA PHE A 243 4.73 -24.70 19.12
C PHE A 243 4.51 -25.89 18.18
N GLY A 244 4.41 -25.67 16.86
CA GLY A 244 4.31 -26.77 15.88
C GLY A 244 5.53 -27.68 15.92
N ILE A 245 6.71 -27.14 15.54
CA ILE A 245 7.96 -27.90 15.47
C ILE A 245 8.36 -28.43 16.84
N GLY A 246 8.24 -27.61 17.89
CA GLY A 246 8.63 -28.02 19.24
C GLY A 246 7.84 -29.19 19.75
N THR A 247 6.54 -29.27 19.41
CA THR A 247 5.72 -30.43 19.75
C THR A 247 6.08 -31.66 18.91
N ASP A 248 6.34 -31.48 17.61
CA ASP A 248 6.75 -32.56 16.71
C ASP A 248 8.08 -33.19 17.16
N TYR A 249 9.06 -32.37 17.54
CA TYR A 249 10.34 -32.85 18.05
C TYR A 249 10.20 -33.50 19.42
N ASN A 250 9.32 -33.01 20.27
CA ASN A 250 8.98 -33.65 21.53
C ASN A 250 8.35 -35.04 21.30
N ILE A 251 7.44 -35.15 20.30
CA ILE A 251 6.85 -36.46 19.95
C ILE A 251 7.93 -37.44 19.54
N LEU A 252 8.84 -37.04 18.67
CA LEU A 252 9.94 -37.91 18.23
C LEU A 252 10.82 -38.32 19.39
N LEU A 253 11.18 -37.41 20.29
CA LEU A 253 12.05 -37.66 21.43
C LEU A 253 11.39 -38.58 22.47
N TYR A 254 10.13 -38.31 22.82
CA TYR A 254 9.40 -39.10 23.80
C TYR A 254 8.99 -40.48 23.27
N ASN A 255 8.67 -40.61 21.98
CA ASN A 255 8.42 -41.92 21.39
C ASN A 255 9.68 -42.78 21.39
N GLN A 256 10.82 -42.23 20.99
CA GLN A 256 12.10 -42.98 21.11
C GLN A 256 12.42 -43.33 22.57
N PHE A 257 12.16 -42.44 23.52
CA PHE A 257 12.34 -42.73 24.94
C PHE A 257 11.40 -43.85 25.39
N LYS A 258 10.15 -43.84 24.97
CA LYS A 258 9.18 -44.91 25.25
C LYS A 258 9.65 -46.25 24.68
N GLU A 259 10.15 -46.27 23.46
CA GLU A 259 10.72 -47.47 22.83
C GLU A 259 11.92 -48.03 23.59
N GLU A 260 12.85 -47.18 24.02
CA GLU A 260 14.00 -47.61 24.80
C GLU A 260 13.61 -48.16 26.19
N LEU A 261 12.56 -47.60 26.82
CA LEU A 261 11.98 -48.15 28.06
C LEU A 261 11.27 -49.48 27.86
N SER A 262 10.64 -49.71 26.67
CA SER A 262 9.99 -50.99 26.33
C SER A 262 11.01 -52.11 26.15
N ARG A 263 12.21 -51.77 25.70
CA ARG A 263 13.36 -52.72 25.62
C ARG A 263 13.94 -53.10 26.98
N GLY A 264 13.34 -52.64 28.08
CA GLY A 264 13.76 -52.98 29.44
C GLY A 264 14.92 -52.13 30.01
N LYS A 265 15.36 -51.08 29.33
CA LYS A 265 16.42 -50.19 29.79
C LYS A 265 15.95 -49.37 31.00
N ASN A 266 16.88 -49.03 31.88
CA ASN A 266 16.58 -48.10 32.96
C ASN A 266 16.38 -46.69 32.41
N GLN A 267 15.73 -45.83 33.17
CA GLN A 267 15.35 -44.46 32.74
C GLN A 267 16.53 -43.58 32.27
N ILE A 268 17.72 -43.76 32.90
CA ILE A 268 18.91 -42.99 32.56
C ILE A 268 19.48 -43.47 31.21
N GLN A 269 19.63 -44.82 31.06
CA GLN A 269 20.14 -45.35 29.79
C GLN A 269 19.17 -45.11 28.66
N ALA A 270 17.87 -45.27 28.88
CA ALA A 270 16.85 -44.96 27.89
C ALA A 270 16.89 -43.47 27.48
N THR A 271 17.15 -42.53 28.41
CA THR A 271 17.32 -41.12 28.10
C THR A 271 18.56 -40.86 27.24
N ILE A 272 19.70 -41.55 27.56
CA ILE A 272 20.94 -41.39 26.77
C ILE A 272 20.73 -41.90 25.36
N ASP A 273 20.14 -43.06 25.18
CA ASP A 273 19.94 -43.71 23.90
C ASP A 273 18.90 -42.97 23.05
N ALA A 274 17.78 -42.58 23.65
CA ALA A 274 16.77 -41.74 22.97
C ALA A 274 17.35 -40.41 22.47
N ARG A 275 18.17 -39.75 23.33
CA ARG A 275 18.84 -38.50 22.91
C ARG A 275 19.87 -38.75 21.79
N LYS A 276 20.56 -39.89 21.78
CA LYS A 276 21.54 -40.23 20.74
C LYS A 276 20.86 -40.44 19.38
N VAL A 277 19.72 -41.11 19.35
CA VAL A 277 18.97 -41.44 18.11
C VAL A 277 18.09 -40.29 17.71
N ALA A 278 17.04 -40.00 18.49
CA ALA A 278 16.08 -38.95 18.16
C ALA A 278 16.69 -37.54 18.21
N GLY A 279 17.58 -37.26 19.17
CA GLY A 279 18.26 -35.96 19.25
C GLY A 279 19.14 -35.65 18.03
N LYS A 280 19.75 -36.64 17.39
CA LYS A 280 20.50 -36.46 16.13
C LYS A 280 19.54 -36.08 14.99
N THR A 281 18.41 -36.77 14.90
CA THR A 281 17.39 -36.48 13.89
C THR A 281 16.79 -35.07 14.08
N ILE A 282 16.47 -34.68 15.32
CA ILE A 282 15.99 -33.36 15.69
C ILE A 282 17.00 -32.27 15.30
N LEU A 283 18.29 -32.49 15.58
CA LEU A 283 19.32 -31.51 15.22
C LEU A 283 19.46 -31.37 13.70
N TYR A 284 19.42 -32.45 12.92
CA TYR A 284 19.50 -32.38 11.46
C TYR A 284 18.26 -31.68 10.87
N SER A 285 17.08 -32.12 11.27
CA SER A 285 15.82 -31.52 10.83
C SER A 285 15.72 -30.04 11.24
N GLY A 286 15.93 -29.76 12.55
CA GLY A 286 15.89 -28.41 13.08
C GLY A 286 16.94 -27.46 12.46
N THR A 287 18.11 -27.96 12.11
CA THR A 287 19.12 -27.15 11.39
C THR A 287 18.66 -26.80 9.98
N SER A 288 17.96 -27.73 9.29
CA SER A 288 17.38 -27.43 7.98
C SER A 288 16.34 -26.33 8.06
N VAL A 289 15.44 -26.39 9.05
CA VAL A 289 14.44 -25.34 9.32
C VAL A 289 15.14 -24.02 9.69
N LEU A 290 16.13 -24.09 10.57
CA LEU A 290 16.93 -22.92 10.97
C LEU A 290 17.55 -22.24 9.74
N ILE A 291 18.17 -23.00 8.83
CA ILE A 291 18.73 -22.48 7.59
C ILE A 291 17.64 -21.84 6.72
N GLY A 292 16.50 -22.53 6.56
CA GLY A 292 15.37 -22.00 5.80
C GLY A 292 14.93 -20.61 6.28
N PHE A 293 14.70 -20.44 7.59
CA PHE A 293 14.32 -19.14 8.14
C PHE A 293 15.49 -18.15 8.20
N ALA A 294 16.73 -18.61 8.40
CA ALA A 294 17.89 -17.72 8.45
C ALA A 294 18.19 -17.07 7.08
N THR A 295 17.92 -17.78 5.98
CA THR A 295 18.08 -17.21 4.62
C THR A 295 17.19 -16.00 4.37
N LEU A 296 16.09 -15.86 5.11
CA LEU A 296 15.20 -14.71 5.02
C LEU A 296 15.86 -13.40 5.50
N ALA A 297 16.97 -13.47 6.24
CA ALA A 297 17.79 -12.29 6.54
C ALA A 297 18.30 -11.59 5.29
N LEU A 298 18.44 -12.30 4.17
CA LEU A 298 18.88 -11.78 2.88
C LEU A 298 17.76 -11.13 2.06
N ALA A 299 16.50 -11.17 2.53
CA ALA A 299 15.40 -10.46 1.91
C ALA A 299 15.62 -8.95 2.00
N LYS A 300 15.15 -8.21 1.00
CA LYS A 300 15.17 -6.75 0.97
C LYS A 300 13.93 -6.14 1.58
N PHE A 301 12.80 -6.83 1.42
CA PHE A 301 11.51 -6.38 1.95
C PHE A 301 11.39 -6.67 3.44
N SER A 302 11.12 -5.64 4.23
CA SER A 302 11.16 -5.71 5.70
C SER A 302 10.24 -6.77 6.31
N ILE A 303 9.06 -6.99 5.71
CA ILE A 303 8.11 -8.01 6.17
C ILE A 303 8.70 -9.41 5.98
N TYR A 304 9.28 -9.70 4.82
CA TYR A 304 9.91 -10.99 4.54
C TYR A 304 11.13 -11.21 5.43
N GLN A 305 11.96 -10.18 5.56
CA GLN A 305 13.13 -10.22 6.42
C GLN A 305 12.76 -10.43 7.89
N SER A 306 11.63 -9.92 8.36
CA SER A 306 11.21 -10.05 9.75
C SER A 306 10.93 -11.49 10.19
N ALA A 307 10.67 -12.39 9.26
CA ALA A 307 10.48 -13.81 9.55
C ALA A 307 11.78 -14.51 10.00
N VAL A 308 12.95 -13.87 9.85
CA VAL A 308 14.22 -14.36 10.43
C VAL A 308 14.15 -14.47 11.97
N GLY A 309 13.23 -13.76 12.63
CA GLY A 309 12.98 -13.93 14.07
C GLY A 309 12.59 -15.37 14.45
N VAL A 310 11.96 -16.09 13.53
CA VAL A 310 11.66 -17.52 13.72
C VAL A 310 12.93 -18.36 13.78
N ALA A 311 13.97 -18.02 12.99
CA ALA A 311 15.27 -18.74 13.07
C ALA A 311 15.89 -18.64 14.46
N VAL A 312 15.84 -17.44 15.08
CA VAL A 312 16.27 -17.27 16.48
C VAL A 312 15.47 -18.18 17.39
N GLY A 313 14.16 -18.24 17.17
CA GLY A 313 13.27 -19.13 17.90
C GLY A 313 13.65 -20.61 17.79
N VAL A 314 13.86 -21.08 16.58
CA VAL A 314 14.25 -22.49 16.30
C VAL A 314 15.60 -22.81 16.92
N ALA A 315 16.58 -21.90 16.85
CA ALA A 315 17.88 -22.09 17.49
C ALA A 315 17.75 -22.30 19.02
N VAL A 316 16.98 -21.45 19.69
CA VAL A 316 16.72 -21.59 21.14
C VAL A 316 15.94 -22.86 21.44
N LEU A 317 14.94 -23.19 20.60
CA LEU A 317 14.15 -24.42 20.75
C LEU A 317 15.03 -25.66 20.71
N LEU A 318 15.93 -25.79 19.76
CA LEU A 318 16.85 -26.90 19.64
C LEU A 318 17.74 -27.03 20.89
N LEU A 319 18.21 -25.91 21.42
CA LEU A 319 18.99 -25.91 22.67
C LEU A 319 18.15 -26.38 23.86
N VAL A 320 16.91 -25.89 23.99
CA VAL A 320 16.01 -26.30 25.07
C VAL A 320 15.70 -27.80 25.00
N LEU A 321 15.37 -28.31 23.82
CA LEU A 321 15.01 -29.72 23.61
C LEU A 321 16.16 -30.67 23.99
N VAL A 322 17.38 -30.33 23.62
CA VAL A 322 18.55 -31.18 23.87
C VAL A 322 19.06 -31.08 25.32
N THR A 323 18.77 -29.99 26.01
CA THR A 323 19.32 -29.69 27.32
C THR A 323 18.31 -29.79 28.48
N LEU A 324 17.04 -29.40 28.26
CA LEU A 324 16.01 -29.40 29.30
C LEU A 324 15.19 -30.70 29.34
N ASN A 325 14.76 -31.23 28.18
CA ASN A 325 13.97 -32.47 28.13
C ASN A 325 14.65 -33.68 28.80
N PRO A 326 15.97 -33.91 28.65
CA PRO A 326 16.64 -35.03 29.33
C PRO A 326 16.52 -34.99 30.87
N PHE A 327 16.33 -33.80 31.45
CA PHE A 327 16.03 -33.69 32.89
C PHE A 327 14.69 -34.39 33.21
N PHE A 328 13.62 -34.01 32.52
CA PHE A 328 12.30 -34.58 32.76
C PHE A 328 12.26 -36.08 32.47
N MET A 329 12.89 -36.52 31.37
CA MET A 329 12.96 -37.93 31.01
C MET A 329 13.71 -38.76 32.09
N SER A 330 14.82 -38.22 32.60
CA SER A 330 15.63 -38.95 33.61
C SER A 330 15.02 -38.94 35.01
N VAL A 331 14.21 -37.91 35.37
CA VAL A 331 13.59 -37.81 36.69
C VAL A 331 12.23 -38.49 36.73
N LEU A 332 11.39 -38.28 35.74
CA LEU A 332 10.03 -38.83 35.68
C LEU A 332 10.01 -40.31 35.20
N GLY A 333 10.96 -40.68 34.32
CA GLY A 333 11.05 -42.04 33.81
C GLY A 333 9.76 -42.54 33.20
N LYS A 334 9.31 -43.73 33.59
CA LYS A 334 8.05 -44.32 33.12
C LYS A 334 6.80 -43.50 33.51
N ASN A 335 6.88 -42.76 34.60
CA ASN A 335 5.73 -41.97 35.10
C ASN A 335 5.34 -40.83 34.17
N ILE A 336 6.22 -40.41 33.26
CA ILE A 336 5.90 -39.38 32.28
C ILE A 336 4.75 -39.80 31.34
N PHE A 337 4.56 -41.11 31.14
CA PHE A 337 3.50 -41.68 30.32
C PHE A 337 2.24 -42.08 31.10
N TRP A 338 2.15 -41.73 32.42
CA TRP A 338 0.94 -42.04 33.22
C TRP A 338 -0.32 -41.42 32.51
N PRO A 339 -1.45 -42.15 32.45
CA PRO A 339 -1.78 -43.43 33.07
C PRO A 339 -1.47 -44.68 32.20
N SER A 340 -0.84 -44.51 31.01
CA SER A 340 -0.51 -45.62 30.11
C SER A 340 0.50 -46.57 30.77
N LYS A 341 0.13 -47.84 30.87
CA LYS A 341 0.98 -48.92 31.39
C LYS A 341 1.58 -49.80 30.29
N LYS A 342 1.10 -49.67 29.07
CA LYS A 342 1.59 -50.47 27.94
C LYS A 342 2.66 -49.64 27.18
N PHE A 343 3.82 -50.27 27.01
CA PHE A 343 4.96 -49.74 26.29
C PHE A 343 5.19 -50.60 25.04
N ASP A 344 4.13 -50.72 24.21
CA ASP A 344 4.23 -51.41 22.92
C ASP A 344 4.99 -50.46 21.95
N GLY A 345 5.89 -51.03 21.15
CA GLY A 345 6.55 -50.26 20.08
C GLY A 345 5.50 -49.68 19.10
N GLU A 346 5.89 -48.68 18.35
CA GLU A 346 5.03 -48.11 17.31
C GLU A 346 4.71 -49.19 16.26
N GLY A 347 3.39 -49.44 16.05
CA GLY A 347 2.95 -50.34 15.00
C GLY A 347 3.17 -49.69 13.63
N GLU A 348 3.36 -50.51 12.60
CA GLU A 348 3.49 -50.05 11.22
C GLU A 348 2.28 -49.26 10.76
N ASN A 349 2.52 -48.14 10.09
CA ASN A 349 1.47 -47.33 9.51
C ASN A 349 0.93 -47.95 8.23
N LYS A 350 -0.32 -48.46 8.29
CA LYS A 350 -0.95 -49.14 7.17
C LYS A 350 -1.13 -48.26 5.93
N LEU A 351 -1.42 -46.97 6.10
CA LEU A 351 -1.64 -46.04 5.00
C LEU A 351 -0.32 -45.79 4.24
N TRP A 352 0.70 -45.38 4.94
CA TRP A 352 2.01 -45.07 4.33
C TRP A 352 2.67 -46.33 3.77
N SER A 353 2.56 -47.48 4.45
CA SER A 353 3.00 -48.79 3.93
C SER A 353 2.28 -49.12 2.62
N PHE A 354 0.95 -48.98 2.59
CA PHE A 354 0.15 -49.22 1.37
C PHE A 354 0.54 -48.28 0.21
N LEU A 355 0.65 -46.98 0.46
CA LEU A 355 0.99 -45.99 -0.56
C LEU A 355 2.40 -46.24 -1.11
N SER A 356 3.39 -46.47 -0.25
CA SER A 356 4.77 -46.77 -0.66
C SER A 356 4.87 -48.10 -1.45
N ASN A 357 4.25 -49.18 -0.96
CA ASN A 357 4.26 -50.46 -1.63
C ASN A 357 3.60 -50.42 -3.01
N LYS A 358 2.51 -49.68 -3.15
CA LYS A 358 1.85 -49.49 -4.47
C LYS A 358 2.68 -48.63 -5.40
N SER A 359 3.29 -47.55 -4.85
CA SER A 359 4.06 -46.60 -5.65
C SER A 359 5.40 -47.18 -6.11
N THR A 360 6.07 -48.03 -5.33
CA THR A 360 7.28 -48.75 -5.79
C THR A 360 6.94 -49.79 -6.83
N LYS A 361 5.83 -50.55 -6.67
CA LYS A 361 5.38 -51.54 -7.64
C LYS A 361 4.96 -50.90 -8.98
N TRP A 362 4.35 -49.73 -8.95
CA TRP A 362 3.81 -48.99 -10.09
C TRP A 362 4.39 -47.55 -10.12
N ALA A 363 5.73 -47.45 -10.22
CA ALA A 363 6.43 -46.16 -10.03
C ALA A 363 5.98 -45.07 -11.02
N ILE A 364 5.96 -45.36 -12.33
CA ILE A 364 5.57 -44.39 -13.35
C ILE A 364 4.06 -44.03 -13.22
N PRO A 365 3.11 -45.00 -13.12
CA PRO A 365 1.71 -44.68 -12.85
C PRO A 365 1.48 -43.88 -11.58
N ALA A 366 2.23 -44.09 -10.50
CA ALA A 366 2.11 -43.32 -9.27
C ALA A 366 2.53 -41.85 -9.49
N ILE A 367 3.62 -41.60 -10.21
CA ILE A 367 4.04 -40.24 -10.58
C ILE A 367 2.99 -39.58 -11.46
N VAL A 368 2.51 -40.28 -12.48
CA VAL A 368 1.45 -39.74 -13.37
C VAL A 368 0.18 -39.41 -12.59
N LEU A 369 -0.25 -40.28 -11.65
CA LEU A 369 -1.42 -40.03 -10.80
C LEU A 369 -1.24 -38.75 -9.99
N VAL A 370 -0.08 -38.58 -9.33
CA VAL A 370 0.21 -37.35 -8.59
C VAL A 370 0.13 -36.12 -9.50
N LEU A 371 0.71 -36.18 -10.70
CA LEU A 371 0.67 -35.06 -11.65
C LEU A 371 -0.74 -34.81 -12.16
N VAL A 372 -1.51 -35.82 -12.51
CA VAL A 372 -2.91 -35.68 -12.95
C VAL A 372 -3.78 -35.02 -11.89
N VAL A 373 -3.54 -35.29 -10.61
CA VAL A 373 -4.30 -34.66 -9.51
C VAL A 373 -3.81 -33.23 -9.24
N THR A 374 -2.51 -32.96 -9.31
CA THR A 374 -1.95 -31.68 -8.87
C THR A 374 -1.85 -30.63 -9.98
N VAL A 375 -1.53 -31.03 -11.21
CA VAL A 375 -1.35 -30.10 -12.35
C VAL A 375 -2.59 -29.24 -12.63
N PRO A 376 -3.84 -29.75 -12.57
CA PRO A 376 -5.02 -28.92 -12.77
C PRO A 376 -5.11 -27.77 -11.76
N PHE A 377 -4.79 -28.02 -10.48
CA PHE A 377 -4.75 -26.97 -9.46
C PHE A 377 -3.60 -25.99 -9.71
N MET A 378 -2.42 -26.49 -10.11
CA MET A 378 -1.29 -25.62 -10.46
C MET A 378 -1.60 -24.72 -11.66
N ALA A 379 -2.24 -25.26 -12.69
CA ALA A 379 -2.62 -24.52 -13.90
C ALA A 379 -3.77 -23.52 -13.64
N ALA A 380 -4.67 -23.84 -12.71
CA ALA A 380 -5.78 -22.97 -12.29
C ALA A 380 -5.33 -21.80 -11.41
N TYR A 381 -4.12 -21.84 -10.87
CA TYR A 381 -3.59 -20.75 -10.04
C TYR A 381 -3.38 -19.50 -10.89
N LYS A 382 -4.17 -18.48 -10.62
CA LYS A 382 -3.98 -17.13 -11.15
C LYS A 382 -3.49 -16.26 -10.00
N ASN A 383 -2.37 -15.58 -10.21
CA ASN A 383 -1.75 -14.69 -9.23
C ASN A 383 -2.57 -13.39 -9.09
N ASN A 384 -3.80 -13.50 -8.57
CA ASN A 384 -4.68 -12.37 -8.30
C ASN A 384 -4.59 -12.05 -6.81
N LEU A 385 -3.69 -11.15 -6.47
CA LEU A 385 -3.38 -10.75 -5.10
C LEU A 385 -4.03 -9.41 -4.78
N ASN A 386 -4.54 -9.29 -3.57
CA ASN A 386 -5.08 -8.04 -3.06
C ASN A 386 -4.08 -7.38 -2.11
N TYR A 387 -3.75 -6.13 -2.41
CA TYR A 387 -2.83 -5.29 -1.63
C TYR A 387 -3.56 -4.30 -0.70
N ASP A 388 -4.88 -4.36 -0.63
CA ASP A 388 -5.69 -3.52 0.25
C ASP A 388 -5.66 -4.05 1.68
N ASN A 389 -4.92 -3.37 2.56
CA ASN A 389 -4.88 -3.71 3.98
C ASN A 389 -6.25 -3.52 4.67
N SER A 390 -7.17 -2.76 4.10
CA SER A 390 -8.50 -2.56 4.69
C SER A 390 -9.35 -3.84 4.68
N VAL A 391 -9.08 -4.77 3.77
CA VAL A 391 -9.77 -6.08 3.73
C VAL A 391 -9.44 -6.98 4.93
N GLU A 392 -8.28 -6.74 5.56
CA GLU A 392 -7.86 -7.44 6.78
C GLU A 392 -8.72 -7.08 7.99
N LEU A 393 -9.38 -5.91 7.96
CA LEU A 393 -10.26 -5.45 9.01
C LEU A 393 -11.66 -6.06 8.86
N GLN A 394 -12.28 -6.41 9.96
CA GLN A 394 -13.69 -6.79 9.98
C GLN A 394 -14.58 -5.60 9.59
N ASN A 395 -15.70 -5.89 8.91
CA ASN A 395 -16.61 -4.85 8.41
C ASN A 395 -17.32 -4.04 9.51
N ASN A 396 -17.27 -4.48 10.77
CA ASN A 396 -17.83 -3.78 11.91
C ASN A 396 -16.89 -2.69 12.48
N VAL A 397 -15.65 -2.60 12.03
CA VAL A 397 -14.70 -1.56 12.47
C VAL A 397 -15.16 -0.20 11.96
N PRO A 398 -15.35 0.81 12.84
CA PRO A 398 -15.94 2.10 12.46
C PRO A 398 -15.17 2.83 11.34
N ALA A 399 -13.82 2.79 11.34
CA ALA A 399 -13.04 3.42 10.30
C ALA A 399 -13.27 2.75 8.93
N LYS A 400 -13.38 1.42 8.89
CA LYS A 400 -13.72 0.69 7.68
C LYS A 400 -15.14 0.99 7.20
N GLN A 401 -16.11 1.11 8.11
CA GLN A 401 -17.47 1.53 7.75
C GLN A 401 -17.48 2.92 7.12
N GLY A 402 -16.68 3.85 7.64
CA GLY A 402 -16.47 5.16 7.06
C GLY A 402 -15.92 5.08 5.64
N LEU A 403 -14.85 4.30 5.42
CA LEU A 403 -14.26 4.07 4.10
C LEU A 403 -15.29 3.51 3.11
N LEU A 404 -15.98 2.43 3.49
CA LEU A 404 -17.00 1.80 2.65
C LEU A 404 -18.15 2.75 2.32
N THR A 405 -18.54 3.60 3.27
CA THR A 405 -19.58 4.64 3.05
C THR A 405 -19.10 5.65 2.01
N VAL A 406 -17.86 6.13 2.10
CA VAL A 406 -17.29 7.03 1.10
C VAL A 406 -17.22 6.35 -0.27
N GLN A 407 -16.74 5.13 -0.34
CA GLN A 407 -16.64 4.37 -1.61
C GLN A 407 -18.00 4.10 -2.25
N LYS A 408 -19.06 3.97 -1.45
CA LYS A 408 -20.42 3.74 -1.93
C LYS A 408 -21.05 5.03 -2.52
N HIS A 409 -20.86 6.18 -1.90
CA HIS A 409 -21.57 7.42 -2.23
C HIS A 409 -20.73 8.41 -3.05
N PHE A 410 -19.41 8.21 -3.09
CA PHE A 410 -18.46 8.95 -3.93
C PHE A 410 -17.75 8.01 -4.92
N SER A 411 -16.77 8.49 -5.68
CA SER A 411 -15.88 7.57 -6.40
C SER A 411 -14.94 6.88 -5.41
N LYS A 412 -14.56 5.66 -5.72
CA LYS A 412 -13.67 4.86 -4.88
C LYS A 412 -12.36 5.59 -4.54
N GLY A 413 -11.77 6.31 -5.50
CA GLY A 413 -10.56 7.11 -5.29
C GLY A 413 -10.75 8.40 -4.49
N THR A 414 -11.98 8.81 -4.19
CA THR A 414 -12.23 10.05 -3.42
C THR A 414 -11.77 9.94 -1.97
N ALA A 415 -11.86 8.74 -1.37
CA ALA A 415 -11.42 8.51 0.00
C ALA A 415 -9.89 8.55 0.14
N GLU A 416 -9.18 8.16 -0.91
CA GLU A 416 -7.72 7.97 -0.91
C GLU A 416 -7.12 8.49 -2.21
N PRO A 417 -7.08 9.83 -2.41
CA PRO A 417 -6.51 10.43 -3.62
C PRO A 417 -5.00 10.23 -3.69
N SER A 418 -4.48 10.15 -4.91
CA SER A 418 -3.05 10.19 -5.17
C SER A 418 -2.58 11.65 -5.24
N THR A 419 -1.36 11.90 -4.80
CA THR A 419 -0.77 13.24 -4.81
C THR A 419 0.56 13.22 -5.53
N ILE A 420 0.68 14.02 -6.59
CA ILE A 420 1.92 14.22 -7.34
C ILE A 420 2.62 15.45 -6.75
N TYR A 421 3.87 15.30 -6.36
CA TYR A 421 4.75 16.38 -5.93
C TYR A 421 5.78 16.65 -7.02
N ILE A 422 5.95 17.91 -7.37
CA ILE A 422 6.97 18.40 -8.31
C ILE A 422 7.85 19.36 -7.52
N LYS A 423 9.04 18.93 -7.17
CA LYS A 423 10.02 19.73 -6.40
C LYS A 423 11.09 20.26 -7.33
N SER A 424 11.14 21.58 -7.47
CA SER A 424 12.10 22.32 -8.27
C SER A 424 13.21 22.91 -7.40
N ASP A 425 14.28 23.34 -8.04
CA ASP A 425 15.38 24.13 -7.45
C ASP A 425 15.03 25.61 -7.26
N HIS A 426 14.01 26.11 -7.98
CA HIS A 426 13.52 27.49 -7.97
C HIS A 426 12.08 27.60 -7.47
N LYS A 427 11.57 28.83 -7.31
CA LYS A 427 10.20 29.10 -6.86
C LYS A 427 9.21 28.96 -8.03
N LEU A 428 8.15 28.21 -7.81
CA LEU A 428 7.12 27.86 -8.80
C LEU A 428 5.92 28.85 -8.84
N ASN A 429 5.99 29.96 -8.15
CA ASN A 429 4.90 30.93 -8.09
C ASN A 429 4.99 32.04 -9.16
N ASN A 430 5.79 31.84 -10.20
CA ASN A 430 5.86 32.70 -11.38
C ASN A 430 4.91 32.22 -12.48
N GLU A 431 4.61 33.09 -13.43
CA GLU A 431 3.63 32.83 -14.50
C GLU A 431 4.01 31.63 -15.37
N LYS A 432 5.29 31.51 -15.74
CA LYS A 432 5.78 30.43 -16.61
C LYS A 432 5.56 29.05 -15.98
N ASP A 433 5.97 28.88 -14.70
CA ASP A 433 5.82 27.60 -14.00
C ASP A 433 4.36 27.28 -13.69
N LEU A 434 3.55 28.29 -13.34
CA LEU A 434 2.13 28.12 -13.10
C LEU A 434 1.39 27.70 -14.38
N ASN A 435 1.77 28.22 -15.54
CA ASN A 435 1.26 27.80 -16.83
C ASN A 435 1.62 26.33 -17.14
N GLU A 436 2.87 25.91 -16.88
CA GLU A 436 3.28 24.51 -17.06
C GLU A 436 2.53 23.57 -16.10
N ILE A 437 2.31 23.99 -14.85
CA ILE A 437 1.49 23.23 -13.89
C ILE A 437 0.04 23.16 -14.36
N ASP A 438 -0.51 24.22 -14.93
CA ASP A 438 -1.86 24.24 -15.47
C ASP A 438 -1.99 23.29 -16.66
N ARG A 439 -1.08 23.37 -17.61
CA ARG A 439 -1.01 22.47 -18.78
C ARG A 439 -0.93 21.01 -18.36
N LEU A 440 -0.06 20.70 -17.42
CA LEU A 440 0.07 19.36 -16.85
C LEU A 440 -1.23 18.92 -16.16
N THR A 441 -1.88 19.80 -15.39
CA THR A 441 -3.17 19.53 -14.72
C THR A 441 -4.25 19.15 -15.73
N GLN A 442 -4.37 19.92 -16.81
CA GLN A 442 -5.32 19.65 -17.88
C GLN A 442 -5.03 18.32 -18.61
N GLN A 443 -3.75 18.04 -18.89
CA GLN A 443 -3.35 16.79 -19.56
C GLN A 443 -3.61 15.57 -18.69
N LEU A 444 -3.32 15.65 -17.38
CA LEU A 444 -3.63 14.60 -16.42
C LEU A 444 -5.15 14.38 -16.27
N GLY A 445 -5.93 15.47 -16.31
CA GLY A 445 -7.40 15.40 -16.25
C GLY A 445 -8.05 14.70 -17.44
N LYS A 446 -7.40 14.71 -18.61
CA LYS A 446 -7.86 14.02 -19.83
C LYS A 446 -7.50 12.52 -19.86
N GLN A 447 -6.74 12.00 -18.87
CA GLN A 447 -6.33 10.61 -18.85
C GLN A 447 -7.50 9.70 -18.48
N SER A 448 -7.60 8.57 -19.20
CA SER A 448 -8.58 7.52 -18.85
C SER A 448 -8.35 7.03 -17.43
N GLY A 449 -9.41 6.91 -16.64
CA GLY A 449 -9.36 6.47 -15.24
C GLY A 449 -9.03 7.56 -14.22
N VAL A 450 -8.82 8.81 -14.68
CA VAL A 450 -8.71 9.99 -13.83
C VAL A 450 -10.06 10.69 -13.77
N LYS A 451 -10.58 10.92 -12.57
CA LYS A 451 -11.86 11.59 -12.37
C LYS A 451 -11.72 13.09 -12.16
N THR A 452 -10.75 13.49 -11.36
CA THR A 452 -10.51 14.90 -11.01
C THR A 452 -9.04 15.12 -10.76
N VAL A 453 -8.52 16.24 -11.25
CA VAL A 453 -7.17 16.70 -10.95
C VAL A 453 -7.26 18.10 -10.37
N ALA A 454 -6.61 18.34 -9.25
CA ALA A 454 -6.61 19.63 -8.59
C ALA A 454 -5.17 20.12 -8.39
N SER A 455 -4.93 21.41 -8.67
CA SER A 455 -3.64 22.05 -8.56
C SER A 455 -3.78 23.51 -8.13
N VAL A 456 -2.66 24.23 -8.08
CA VAL A 456 -2.64 25.65 -7.74
C VAL A 456 -3.47 26.52 -8.68
N THR A 457 -3.57 26.18 -9.95
CA THR A 457 -4.35 26.88 -10.97
C THR A 457 -5.79 26.38 -11.08
N GLN A 458 -6.02 25.15 -10.64
CA GLN A 458 -7.32 24.47 -10.68
C GLN A 458 -7.66 23.87 -9.31
N PRO A 459 -7.84 24.70 -8.27
CA PRO A 459 -8.16 24.23 -6.93
C PRO A 459 -9.48 23.46 -6.96
N SER A 460 -9.47 22.29 -6.28
CA SER A 460 -10.64 21.37 -6.26
C SER A 460 -11.07 20.90 -7.66
N GLY A 461 -10.17 20.87 -8.63
CA GLY A 461 -10.43 20.41 -10.00
C GLY A 461 -11.24 21.40 -10.86
N MET A 462 -11.38 22.64 -10.42
CA MET A 462 -12.01 23.70 -11.20
C MET A 462 -10.98 24.79 -11.47
N PRO A 463 -10.87 25.24 -12.74
CA PRO A 463 -9.94 26.30 -13.10
C PRO A 463 -10.31 27.61 -12.40
N ILE A 464 -9.30 28.39 -12.01
CA ILE A 464 -9.48 29.79 -11.63
C ILE A 464 -9.62 30.54 -12.95
N ASN A 465 -10.86 30.76 -13.41
CA ASN A 465 -11.15 31.31 -14.71
C ASN A 465 -10.41 32.64 -14.97
N GLN A 466 -10.24 33.44 -13.93
CA GLN A 466 -9.53 34.73 -14.02
C GLN A 466 -8.06 34.64 -14.46
N LEU A 467 -7.48 33.39 -14.50
CA LEU A 467 -6.15 33.17 -15.05
C LEU A 467 -6.11 33.02 -16.57
N TYR A 468 -7.28 32.95 -17.22
CA TYR A 468 -7.37 32.77 -18.69
C TYR A 468 -7.83 34.05 -19.37
N VAL A 469 -7.18 34.35 -20.49
CA VAL A 469 -7.45 35.56 -21.25
C VAL A 469 -8.91 35.60 -21.72
N ASN A 470 -9.52 34.47 -22.06
CA ASN A 470 -10.93 34.41 -22.47
C ASN A 470 -11.86 34.97 -21.40
N ASP A 471 -11.71 34.52 -20.14
CA ASP A 471 -12.56 35.01 -19.02
C ASP A 471 -12.32 36.51 -18.74
N GLN A 472 -11.05 36.95 -18.89
CA GLN A 472 -10.70 38.37 -18.77
C GLN A 472 -11.36 39.20 -19.86
N LEU A 473 -11.41 38.70 -21.11
CA LEU A 473 -12.08 39.33 -22.25
C LEU A 473 -13.59 39.34 -22.08
N GLU A 474 -14.22 38.26 -21.57
CA GLU A 474 -15.64 38.21 -21.25
C GLU A 474 -16.02 39.24 -20.18
N THR A 475 -15.20 39.35 -19.13
CA THR A 475 -15.37 40.33 -18.07
C THR A 475 -15.28 41.75 -18.63
N LEU A 476 -14.32 41.98 -19.51
CA LEU A 476 -14.12 43.26 -20.20
C LEU A 476 -15.32 43.61 -21.08
N ASN A 477 -15.78 42.66 -21.91
CA ASN A 477 -16.97 42.82 -22.75
C ASN A 477 -18.23 43.15 -21.94
N SER A 478 -18.41 42.47 -20.79
CA SER A 478 -19.54 42.73 -19.88
C SER A 478 -19.50 44.15 -19.32
N LYS A 479 -18.30 44.59 -18.87
CA LYS A 479 -18.10 45.98 -18.40
C LYS A 479 -18.31 47.01 -19.49
N MET A 480 -17.87 46.71 -20.74
CA MET A 480 -18.10 47.54 -21.93
C MET A 480 -19.60 47.69 -22.24
N LYS A 481 -20.36 46.58 -22.18
CA LYS A 481 -21.82 46.62 -22.36
C LYS A 481 -22.50 47.50 -21.31
N THR A 482 -22.05 47.37 -20.03
CA THR A 482 -22.57 48.20 -18.94
C THR A 482 -22.26 49.66 -19.15
N ALA A 483 -21.04 49.99 -19.53
CA ALA A 483 -20.65 51.38 -19.86
C ALA A 483 -21.44 51.92 -21.02
N LYS A 484 -21.66 51.13 -22.09
CA LYS A 484 -22.48 51.53 -23.24
C LYS A 484 -23.93 51.80 -22.82
N LYS A 485 -24.54 50.98 -21.95
CA LYS A 485 -25.87 51.23 -21.37
C LYS A 485 -25.90 52.55 -20.60
N GLY A 486 -24.85 52.81 -19.77
CA GLY A 486 -24.71 54.04 -19.02
C GLY A 486 -24.68 55.25 -19.92
N ILE A 487 -23.89 55.19 -21.02
CA ILE A 487 -23.82 56.26 -22.03
C ILE A 487 -25.19 56.47 -22.70
N SER A 488 -25.88 55.39 -23.06
CA SER A 488 -27.24 55.46 -23.64
C SER A 488 -28.24 56.09 -22.67
N THR A 489 -28.17 55.77 -21.38
CA THR A 489 -29.02 56.36 -20.33
C THR A 489 -28.74 57.85 -20.15
N ILE A 490 -27.46 58.26 -20.18
CA ILE A 490 -27.06 59.65 -20.11
C ILE A 490 -27.57 60.40 -21.34
N LYS A 491 -27.45 59.82 -22.52
CA LYS A 491 -27.97 60.40 -23.77
C LYS A 491 -29.49 60.61 -23.72
N GLN A 492 -30.23 59.67 -23.18
CA GLN A 492 -31.69 59.77 -22.90
C GLN A 492 -31.96 60.85 -21.87
N GLY A 493 -31.21 60.93 -20.77
CA GLY A 493 -31.35 61.92 -19.72
C GLY A 493 -31.05 63.35 -20.26
N THR A 494 -30.06 63.46 -21.13
CA THR A 494 -29.76 64.78 -21.78
C THR A 494 -30.84 65.22 -22.73
N LYS A 495 -31.60 64.35 -23.39
CA LYS A 495 -32.73 64.62 -24.22
C LYS A 495 -33.96 65.06 -23.40
N ASN A 496 -34.13 64.48 -22.22
CA ASN A 496 -35.37 64.72 -21.43
C ASN A 496 -35.16 65.68 -20.23
N SER A 497 -34.13 66.52 -20.26
CA SER A 497 -33.82 67.56 -19.23
C SER A 497 -33.69 67.06 -17.78
N SER A 498 -33.60 65.72 -17.56
CA SER A 498 -33.31 65.10 -16.24
C SER A 498 -32.07 64.21 -16.35
N PHE A 499 -31.02 64.64 -15.74
CA PHE A 499 -29.74 63.97 -15.83
C PHE A 499 -29.32 63.32 -14.49
N ASN A 500 -29.02 62.02 -14.48
CA ASN A 500 -28.46 61.35 -13.33
C ASN A 500 -26.93 61.22 -13.50
N ALA A 501 -26.14 61.78 -12.58
CA ALA A 501 -24.70 61.79 -12.64
C ALA A 501 -24.03 60.44 -12.31
N THR A 502 -24.75 59.54 -11.60
CA THR A 502 -24.26 58.23 -11.17
C THR A 502 -23.75 57.35 -12.32
N PRO A 503 -24.47 57.28 -13.49
CA PRO A 503 -23.96 56.49 -14.64
C PRO A 503 -22.64 56.99 -15.20
N LEU A 504 -22.31 58.28 -15.02
CA LEU A 504 -21.06 58.87 -15.47
C LEU A 504 -19.86 58.51 -14.59
N GLU A 505 -20.07 58.37 -13.29
CA GLU A 505 -19.06 57.90 -12.33
C GLU A 505 -18.74 56.43 -12.61
N ASP A 506 -19.78 55.65 -12.91
CA ASP A 506 -19.65 54.24 -13.30
C ASP A 506 -18.92 54.05 -14.64
N ILE A 507 -19.15 54.93 -15.59
CA ILE A 507 -18.40 54.95 -16.86
C ILE A 507 -16.94 55.29 -16.58
N GLY A 508 -16.64 56.29 -15.75
CA GLY A 508 -15.29 56.71 -15.42
C GLY A 508 -14.49 55.57 -14.75
N SER A 509 -15.08 54.86 -13.81
CA SER A 509 -14.47 53.75 -13.15
C SER A 509 -14.33 52.51 -14.05
N SER A 510 -15.34 52.26 -14.89
CA SER A 510 -15.30 51.14 -15.88
C SER A 510 -14.28 51.38 -16.97
N ALA A 511 -14.12 52.61 -17.49
CA ALA A 511 -13.13 52.97 -18.49
C ALA A 511 -11.69 52.83 -17.92
N MET A 512 -11.44 53.23 -16.66
CA MET A 512 -10.13 53.00 -16.01
C MET A 512 -9.79 51.50 -15.88
N THR A 513 -10.77 50.69 -15.52
CA THR A 513 -10.61 49.24 -15.43
C THR A 513 -10.29 48.62 -16.79
N ILE A 514 -11.00 49.03 -17.83
CA ILE A 514 -10.74 48.62 -19.22
C ILE A 514 -9.35 49.03 -19.68
N GLY A 515 -8.88 50.27 -19.37
CA GLY A 515 -7.53 50.72 -19.70
C GLY A 515 -6.44 49.86 -19.05
N GLN A 516 -6.70 49.40 -17.85
CA GLN A 516 -5.79 48.51 -17.12
C GLN A 516 -5.71 47.12 -17.77
N TYR A 517 -6.84 46.53 -18.16
CA TYR A 517 -6.88 45.24 -18.88
C TYR A 517 -6.22 45.33 -20.26
N LEU A 518 -6.42 46.44 -20.98
CA LEU A 518 -5.80 46.64 -22.28
C LEU A 518 -4.28 46.77 -22.21
N LYS A 519 -3.73 47.40 -21.13
CA LYS A 519 -2.29 47.41 -20.84
C LYS A 519 -1.74 46.02 -20.59
N ASN A 520 -2.49 45.19 -19.84
CA ASN A 520 -2.09 43.81 -19.58
C ASN A 520 -2.09 42.97 -20.87
N ILE A 521 -3.10 43.11 -21.73
CA ILE A 521 -3.18 42.45 -23.04
C ILE A 521 -2.03 42.89 -23.96
N GLN A 522 -1.67 44.17 -23.95
CA GLN A 522 -0.55 44.72 -24.71
C GLN A 522 0.80 44.18 -24.24
N ALA A 523 1.01 44.05 -22.92
CA ALA A 523 2.20 43.44 -22.37
C ALA A 523 2.34 41.97 -22.78
N MET A 524 1.24 41.25 -22.83
CA MET A 524 1.19 39.85 -23.26
C MET A 524 1.45 39.68 -24.78
N SER A 525 0.93 40.58 -25.62
CA SER A 525 1.18 40.53 -27.06
C SER A 525 2.65 40.80 -27.42
N SER A 526 3.38 41.54 -26.56
CA SER A 526 4.81 41.77 -26.73
C SER A 526 5.66 40.61 -26.28
N GLN A 527 5.18 39.80 -25.32
CA GLN A 527 5.87 38.56 -24.88
C GLN A 527 5.69 37.37 -25.84
N THR A 528 4.54 37.29 -26.52
CA THR A 528 4.23 36.18 -27.46
C THR A 528 4.95 36.33 -28.83
N GLY A 529 5.54 37.49 -29.09
CA GLY A 529 6.23 37.80 -30.35
C GLY A 529 7.60 37.14 -30.55
N ASN A 530 8.08 36.38 -29.57
CA ASN A 530 9.44 35.84 -29.59
C ASN A 530 9.50 34.29 -29.63
N THR A 531 8.54 33.65 -30.25
CA THR A 531 8.74 32.26 -30.66
C THR A 531 9.62 32.24 -31.90
N ASN A 532 10.91 32.09 -31.64
CA ASN A 532 11.94 32.02 -32.68
C ASN A 532 11.61 30.79 -33.56
N GLY A 533 11.04 31.03 -34.73
CA GLY A 533 10.68 29.96 -35.70
C GLY A 533 11.84 29.01 -35.99
N GLN A 534 13.08 29.51 -35.80
CA GLN A 534 14.31 28.75 -35.87
C GLN A 534 14.40 27.71 -34.76
N ALA A 535 13.98 28.03 -33.53
CA ALA A 535 13.98 27.09 -32.40
C ALA A 535 12.93 25.98 -32.56
N VAL A 536 11.76 26.33 -33.07
CA VAL A 536 10.69 25.36 -33.40
C VAL A 536 11.14 24.45 -34.55
N LEU A 537 11.84 24.98 -35.55
CA LEU A 537 12.39 24.20 -36.66
C LEU A 537 13.46 23.22 -36.16
N THR A 538 14.34 23.67 -35.29
CA THR A 538 15.41 22.84 -34.68
C THR A 538 14.80 21.74 -33.78
N GLN A 539 13.80 22.03 -32.97
CA GLN A 539 13.08 21.02 -32.16
C GLN A 539 12.34 20.00 -33.03
N LEU A 540 11.69 20.45 -34.11
CA LEU A 540 11.01 19.57 -35.04
C LEU A 540 12.02 18.65 -35.76
N GLN A 541 13.16 19.20 -36.15
CA GLN A 541 14.25 18.47 -36.78
C GLN A 541 14.84 17.39 -35.85
N GLN A 542 15.09 17.75 -34.56
CA GLN A 542 15.55 16.80 -33.56
C GLN A 542 14.53 15.71 -33.23
N LYS A 543 13.26 16.07 -33.15
CA LYS A 543 12.18 15.14 -32.82
C LYS A 543 11.89 14.17 -33.99
N MET A 544 11.99 14.62 -35.24
CA MET A 544 11.82 13.79 -36.42
C MET A 544 13.05 12.89 -36.63
N ALA A 545 14.23 13.35 -36.29
CA ALA A 545 15.44 12.54 -36.30
C ALA A 545 15.40 11.45 -35.23
N SER A 546 14.85 11.72 -34.03
CA SER A 546 14.72 10.74 -32.94
C SER A 546 13.67 9.64 -33.22
N VAL A 547 12.76 9.85 -34.20
CA VAL A 547 11.75 8.86 -34.61
C VAL A 547 12.17 8.13 -35.90
N GLY A 548 13.44 8.30 -36.31
CA GLY A 548 13.99 7.59 -37.48
C GLY A 548 13.55 8.11 -38.85
N GLN A 549 12.91 9.30 -38.91
CA GLN A 549 12.50 9.93 -40.16
C GLN A 549 13.02 11.38 -40.23
N PRO A 550 14.31 11.57 -40.55
CA PRO A 550 14.86 12.91 -40.70
C PRO A 550 14.20 13.66 -41.88
N LEU A 551 13.78 14.88 -41.62
CA LEU A 551 13.20 15.76 -42.65
C LEU A 551 14.26 16.08 -43.72
N SER A 552 13.91 15.94 -44.99
CA SER A 552 14.77 16.36 -46.11
C SER A 552 14.96 17.88 -46.12
N GLN A 553 16.03 18.33 -46.74
CA GLN A 553 16.37 19.77 -46.84
C GLN A 553 15.26 20.58 -47.54
N ALA A 554 14.56 19.96 -48.51
CA ALA A 554 13.39 20.56 -49.15
C ALA A 554 12.17 20.70 -48.22
N GLN A 555 11.94 19.68 -47.38
CA GLN A 555 10.88 19.73 -46.34
C GLN A 555 11.17 20.78 -45.25
N LEU A 556 12.44 20.89 -44.86
CA LEU A 556 12.93 21.92 -43.91
C LEU A 556 12.76 23.32 -44.48
N GLN A 557 13.02 23.53 -45.80
CA GLN A 557 12.79 24.79 -46.43
C GLN A 557 11.28 25.14 -46.55
N ILE A 558 10.42 24.15 -46.84
CA ILE A 558 8.96 24.35 -46.89
C ILE A 558 8.41 24.66 -45.48
N VAL A 559 8.81 23.90 -44.46
CA VAL A 559 8.38 24.16 -43.08
C VAL A 559 8.97 25.45 -42.55
N GLY A 560 10.20 25.80 -42.87
CA GLY A 560 10.83 27.08 -42.58
C GLY A 560 10.11 28.23 -43.23
N ALA A 561 9.75 28.09 -44.50
CA ALA A 561 8.97 29.09 -45.25
C ALA A 561 7.55 29.27 -44.70
N LEU A 562 6.89 28.15 -44.30
CA LEU A 562 5.57 28.15 -43.65
C LEU A 562 5.62 28.76 -42.24
N LEU A 563 6.65 28.45 -41.46
CA LEU A 563 6.85 29.07 -40.14
C LEU A 563 7.20 30.55 -40.25
N GLN A 564 7.99 30.93 -41.25
CA GLN A 564 8.32 32.34 -41.53
C GLN A 564 7.10 33.09 -42.07
N GLN A 565 6.28 32.46 -42.90
CA GLN A 565 5.02 33.05 -43.40
C GLN A 565 3.98 33.16 -42.30
N SER A 566 3.89 32.15 -41.40
CA SER A 566 3.02 32.22 -40.20
C SER A 566 3.53 33.24 -39.17
N ALA A 567 4.83 33.32 -38.93
CA ALA A 567 5.44 34.33 -38.07
C ALA A 567 5.26 35.74 -38.63
N THR A 568 5.40 35.92 -39.96
CA THR A 568 5.17 37.21 -40.62
C THR A 568 3.70 37.59 -40.57
N LYS A 569 2.78 36.62 -40.80
CA LYS A 569 1.33 36.85 -40.61
C LYS A 569 0.99 37.15 -39.15
N GLN A 570 1.58 36.41 -38.23
CA GLN A 570 1.37 36.61 -36.80
C GLN A 570 1.97 37.97 -36.36
N GLN A 571 3.13 38.33 -36.86
CA GLN A 571 3.77 39.61 -36.58
C GLN A 571 3.01 40.78 -37.19
N THR A 572 2.46 40.61 -38.42
CA THR A 572 1.59 41.63 -39.03
C THR A 572 0.22 41.75 -38.34
N LEU A 573 -0.35 40.60 -37.88
CA LEU A 573 -1.53 40.59 -37.04
C LEU A 573 -1.27 41.21 -35.65
N MET A 574 -0.12 40.87 -35.01
CA MET A 574 0.24 41.38 -33.71
C MET A 574 0.60 42.88 -33.75
N SER A 575 1.31 43.34 -34.77
CA SER A 575 1.59 44.80 -34.91
C SER A 575 0.32 45.61 -35.21
N GLY A 576 -0.61 45.05 -36.04
CA GLY A 576 -1.93 45.63 -36.25
C GLY A 576 -2.76 45.65 -34.94
N LEU A 577 -2.73 44.55 -34.21
CA LEU A 577 -3.37 44.40 -32.89
C LEU A 577 -2.82 45.43 -31.89
N GLN A 578 -1.50 45.52 -31.80
CA GLN A 578 -0.82 46.43 -30.88
C GLN A 578 -1.14 47.90 -31.15
N SER A 579 -1.16 48.27 -32.42
CA SER A 579 -1.56 49.63 -32.86
C SER A 579 -3.03 49.94 -32.53
N GLN A 580 -3.93 48.96 -32.74
CA GLN A 580 -5.36 49.15 -32.42
C GLN A 580 -5.63 49.13 -30.90
N LEU A 581 -4.95 48.25 -30.11
CA LEU A 581 -5.06 48.25 -28.67
C LEU A 581 -4.54 49.54 -28.05
N GLN A 582 -3.47 50.13 -28.61
CA GLN A 582 -2.95 51.40 -28.17
C GLN A 582 -3.91 52.53 -28.44
N GLY A 583 -4.56 52.50 -29.62
CA GLY A 583 -5.64 53.42 -29.97
C GLY A 583 -6.88 53.29 -29.06
N ILE A 584 -7.26 52.08 -28.75
CA ILE A 584 -8.37 51.78 -27.80
C ILE A 584 -8.01 52.21 -26.37
N ALA A 585 -6.79 51.92 -25.88
CA ALA A 585 -6.36 52.27 -24.54
C ALA A 585 -6.33 53.81 -24.34
N SER A 586 -5.83 54.54 -25.30
CA SER A 586 -5.81 56.02 -25.26
C SER A 586 -7.24 56.59 -25.37
N ASN A 587 -8.08 55.98 -26.22
CA ASN A 587 -9.48 56.39 -26.33
C ASN A 587 -10.27 56.08 -25.04
N THR A 588 -9.99 54.96 -24.38
CA THR A 588 -10.66 54.54 -23.13
C THR A 588 -10.24 55.41 -21.97
N GLN A 589 -8.96 55.77 -21.91
CA GLN A 589 -8.46 56.75 -20.91
C GLN A 589 -9.10 58.14 -21.18
N GLY A 590 -9.17 58.56 -22.46
CA GLY A 590 -9.92 59.77 -22.90
C GLY A 590 -11.40 59.68 -22.50
N ILE A 591 -12.03 58.53 -22.61
CA ILE A 591 -13.40 58.27 -22.15
C ILE A 591 -13.53 58.48 -20.62
N GLY A 592 -12.57 57.91 -19.82
CA GLY A 592 -12.58 58.03 -18.36
C GLY A 592 -12.43 59.46 -17.90
N ASP A 593 -11.48 60.15 -18.48
CA ASP A 593 -11.21 61.56 -18.13
C ASP A 593 -12.35 62.52 -18.60
N ASN A 594 -12.90 62.29 -19.75
CA ASN A 594 -14.07 63.01 -20.25
C ASN A 594 -15.34 62.75 -19.41
N ALA A 595 -15.55 61.52 -18.98
CA ALA A 595 -16.69 61.18 -18.12
C ALA A 595 -16.61 61.91 -16.74
N LYS A 596 -15.39 62.00 -16.14
CA LYS A 596 -15.17 62.76 -14.91
C LYS A 596 -15.38 64.26 -15.11
N ALA A 597 -14.90 64.82 -16.24
CA ALA A 597 -15.05 66.22 -16.59
C ALA A 597 -16.53 66.60 -16.82
N VAL A 598 -17.30 65.71 -17.50
CA VAL A 598 -18.71 65.91 -17.73
C VAL A 598 -19.52 65.78 -16.43
N ALA A 599 -19.15 64.89 -15.49
CA ALA A 599 -19.80 64.84 -14.16
C ALA A 599 -19.56 66.12 -13.34
N ALA A 600 -18.39 66.71 -13.46
CA ALA A 600 -18.07 67.99 -12.79
C ALA A 600 -18.74 69.19 -13.48
N GLN A 601 -18.81 69.20 -14.80
CA GLN A 601 -19.42 70.26 -15.53
C GLN A 601 -20.95 70.26 -15.59
N LEU A 602 -21.55 69.11 -15.28
CA LEU A 602 -23.01 68.97 -15.24
C LEU A 602 -23.68 69.72 -14.12
N LYS A 603 -23.02 70.03 -13.12
CA LYS A 603 -23.50 70.94 -12.05
C LYS A 603 -23.58 72.39 -12.52
N GLU A 604 -22.80 72.75 -13.61
CA GLU A 604 -22.69 74.08 -14.12
C GLU A 604 -23.46 74.34 -15.46
N THR A 605 -23.92 73.28 -16.12
CA THR A 605 -24.30 73.43 -17.51
C THR A 605 -25.60 72.80 -17.99
N GLN A 606 -26.72 73.12 -17.37
CA GLN A 606 -28.03 72.85 -17.96
C GLN A 606 -28.21 73.56 -19.37
N ALA A 607 -27.44 74.62 -19.68
CA ALA A 607 -27.46 75.37 -20.94
C ALA A 607 -26.48 74.75 -22.00
N LYS A 608 -25.51 73.94 -21.68
CA LYS A 608 -24.53 73.40 -22.64
C LYS A 608 -24.86 71.94 -23.11
N LEU A 609 -25.92 71.36 -22.61
CA LEU A 609 -26.34 69.96 -22.85
C LEU A 609 -26.54 69.56 -24.33
N LYS A 610 -26.84 70.54 -25.19
CA LYS A 610 -26.99 70.28 -26.65
C LYS A 610 -25.69 69.99 -27.37
N LYS A 611 -24.56 70.51 -26.89
CA LYS A 611 -23.24 70.19 -27.43
C LYS A 611 -22.70 68.86 -26.91
N ALA A 612 -23.12 68.43 -25.72
CA ALA A 612 -22.66 67.15 -25.10
C ALA A 612 -23.21 65.90 -25.81
N GLY A 613 -24.38 65.94 -26.44
CA GLY A 613 -24.97 64.82 -27.18
C GLY A 613 -24.12 64.31 -28.33
N VAL A 614 -23.43 65.23 -29.06
CA VAL A 614 -22.53 64.88 -30.17
C VAL A 614 -21.25 64.19 -29.70
N GLY A 615 -20.74 64.57 -28.50
CA GLY A 615 -19.61 63.88 -27.85
C GLY A 615 -19.94 62.43 -27.41
N LEU A 616 -21.15 62.26 -26.87
CA LEU A 616 -21.64 60.94 -26.39
C LEU A 616 -21.85 59.98 -27.59
N ASP A 617 -22.30 60.47 -28.78
CA ASP A 617 -22.39 59.65 -29.99
C ASP A 617 -21.04 59.13 -30.48
N LYS A 618 -20.01 59.97 -30.41
CA LYS A 618 -18.64 59.52 -30.72
C LYS A 618 -18.09 58.45 -29.72
N ILE A 619 -18.37 58.64 -28.44
CA ILE A 619 -17.99 57.70 -27.38
C ILE A 619 -18.73 56.36 -27.57
N GLU A 620 -20.03 56.40 -27.82
CA GLU A 620 -20.87 55.20 -28.05
C GLU A 620 -20.38 54.41 -29.28
N LYS A 621 -20.02 55.08 -30.37
CA LYS A 621 -19.44 54.47 -31.57
C LYS A 621 -18.06 53.85 -31.27
N GLY A 622 -17.18 54.56 -30.56
CA GLY A 622 -15.88 54.07 -30.19
C GLY A 622 -15.94 52.82 -29.30
N MET A 623 -16.84 52.86 -28.33
CA MET A 623 -17.10 51.68 -27.45
C MET A 623 -17.75 50.51 -28.21
N GLY A 624 -18.59 50.81 -29.22
CA GLY A 624 -19.14 49.77 -30.10
C GLY A 624 -18.04 49.05 -30.88
N SER A 625 -17.12 49.81 -31.45
CA SER A 625 -15.96 49.25 -32.16
C SER A 625 -15.02 48.47 -31.24
N ALA A 626 -14.73 48.98 -30.03
CA ALA A 626 -13.93 48.31 -29.05
C ALA A 626 -14.56 46.98 -28.61
N ASN A 627 -15.87 46.96 -28.34
CA ASN A 627 -16.59 45.75 -27.97
C ASN A 627 -16.59 44.68 -29.10
N SER A 628 -16.74 45.13 -30.36
CA SER A 628 -16.67 44.23 -31.52
C SER A 628 -15.28 43.61 -31.66
N TYR A 629 -14.23 44.40 -31.40
CA TYR A 629 -12.84 43.94 -31.45
C TYR A 629 -12.53 42.97 -30.35
N LEU A 630 -12.89 43.24 -29.10
CA LEU A 630 -12.72 42.36 -27.98
C LEU A 630 -13.49 41.04 -28.13
N SER A 631 -14.68 41.10 -28.73
CA SER A 631 -15.44 39.88 -29.07
C SER A 631 -14.75 39.04 -30.14
N SER A 632 -14.12 39.71 -31.15
CA SER A 632 -13.32 39.01 -32.17
C SER A 632 -12.07 38.38 -31.57
N LEU A 633 -11.40 39.04 -30.62
CA LEU A 633 -10.26 38.55 -29.92
C LEU A 633 -10.62 37.34 -29.02
N SER A 634 -11.77 37.39 -28.32
CA SER A 634 -12.29 36.27 -27.50
C SER A 634 -12.54 35.01 -28.33
N ASN A 635 -12.81 35.12 -29.63
CA ASN A 635 -12.98 33.99 -30.52
C ASN A 635 -11.69 33.56 -31.26
N SER A 636 -10.54 34.14 -30.94
CA SER A 636 -9.25 33.80 -31.53
C SER A 636 -8.46 32.83 -30.66
N GLN A 637 -7.45 32.17 -31.25
CA GLN A 637 -6.52 31.31 -30.50
C GLN A 637 -5.73 32.05 -29.39
N ALA A 638 -5.59 33.37 -29.51
CA ALA A 638 -4.94 34.16 -28.45
C ALA A 638 -5.73 34.17 -27.13
N SER A 639 -7.04 33.90 -27.17
CA SER A 639 -7.89 33.83 -25.98
C SER A 639 -7.65 32.62 -25.11
N ASP A 640 -7.04 31.58 -25.65
CA ASP A 640 -6.70 30.37 -24.92
C ASP A 640 -5.40 30.53 -24.09
N SER A 641 -4.76 31.68 -24.14
CA SER A 641 -3.52 31.98 -23.43
C SER A 641 -3.78 32.13 -21.93
N PHE A 642 -2.79 31.67 -21.15
CA PHE A 642 -2.75 31.83 -19.71
C PHE A 642 -2.06 33.15 -19.35
N ASN A 643 -2.65 33.93 -18.47
CA ASN A 643 -2.11 35.23 -18.04
C ASN A 643 -2.55 35.50 -16.60
N ILE A 644 -1.63 35.94 -15.76
CA ILE A 644 -1.91 36.22 -14.34
C ILE A 644 -1.95 37.73 -14.09
N PRO A 645 -3.15 38.36 -14.08
CA PRO A 645 -3.29 39.75 -13.70
C PRO A 645 -2.86 39.98 -12.24
N GLU A 646 -2.25 41.12 -11.97
CA GLU A 646 -1.79 41.50 -10.61
C GLU A 646 -2.97 41.47 -9.59
N SER A 647 -4.16 41.79 -10.02
CA SER A 647 -5.38 41.72 -9.20
C SER A 647 -5.71 40.28 -8.76
N VAL A 648 -5.40 39.27 -9.59
CA VAL A 648 -5.61 37.87 -9.26
C VAL A 648 -4.57 37.40 -8.28
N LEU A 649 -3.31 37.78 -8.44
CA LEU A 649 -2.22 37.49 -7.49
C LEU A 649 -2.54 37.97 -6.07
N LYS A 650 -3.23 39.10 -5.93
CA LYS A 650 -3.64 39.70 -4.66
C LYS A 650 -4.95 39.10 -4.11
N SER A 651 -5.68 38.30 -4.89
CA SER A 651 -6.98 37.75 -4.48
C SER A 651 -6.82 36.70 -3.37
N ASP A 652 -7.77 36.64 -2.44
CA ASP A 652 -7.76 35.65 -1.36
C ASP A 652 -7.93 34.22 -1.87
N THR A 653 -8.63 34.05 -2.99
CA THR A 653 -8.81 32.74 -3.63
C THR A 653 -7.48 32.21 -4.14
N PHE A 654 -6.71 33.02 -4.86
CA PHE A 654 -5.40 32.61 -5.37
C PHE A 654 -4.40 32.39 -4.24
N LYS A 655 -4.35 33.27 -3.23
CA LYS A 655 -3.50 33.10 -2.04
C LYS A 655 -3.80 31.80 -1.31
N ARG A 656 -5.07 31.44 -1.12
CA ARG A 656 -5.46 30.15 -0.53
C ARG A 656 -5.02 28.98 -1.39
N SER A 657 -5.17 29.09 -2.71
CA SER A 657 -4.70 28.06 -3.63
C SER A 657 -3.18 27.86 -3.55
N VAL A 658 -2.41 28.95 -3.57
CA VAL A 658 -0.96 28.89 -3.41
C VAL A 658 -0.58 28.23 -2.09
N ASN A 659 -1.20 28.60 -0.97
CA ASN A 659 -0.92 27.99 0.34
C ASN A 659 -1.31 26.51 0.43
N THR A 660 -2.26 26.06 -0.37
CA THR A 660 -2.70 24.66 -0.38
C THR A 660 -1.84 23.81 -1.30
N TYR A 661 -1.47 24.32 -2.48
CA TYR A 661 -0.85 23.54 -3.54
C TYR A 661 0.63 23.85 -3.79
N LEU A 662 1.20 24.88 -3.16
CA LEU A 662 2.62 25.12 -3.15
C LEU A 662 3.16 25.01 -1.71
N SER A 663 4.39 24.51 -1.55
CA SER A 663 5.09 24.46 -0.26
C SER A 663 5.36 25.87 0.29
N ALA A 664 5.71 25.98 1.57
CA ALA A 664 5.96 27.27 2.20
C ALA A 664 7.10 28.05 1.53
N ASP A 665 8.15 27.37 1.06
CA ASP A 665 9.26 27.94 0.27
C ASP A 665 8.90 28.17 -1.20
N LYS A 666 7.71 27.73 -1.63
CA LYS A 666 7.18 27.78 -2.99
C LYS A 666 7.99 27.01 -4.03
N LYS A 667 8.89 26.12 -3.62
CA LYS A 667 9.70 25.32 -4.53
C LYS A 667 9.08 23.98 -4.89
N THR A 668 8.00 23.59 -4.21
CA THR A 668 7.31 22.33 -4.49
C THR A 668 5.86 22.60 -4.82
N ALA A 669 5.39 22.05 -5.94
CA ALA A 669 3.97 22.02 -6.31
C ALA A 669 3.35 20.67 -5.97
N LYS A 670 2.09 20.70 -5.54
CA LYS A 670 1.24 19.54 -5.27
C LYS A 670 0.11 19.50 -6.29
N ILE A 671 -0.08 18.34 -6.93
CA ILE A 671 -1.22 18.06 -7.80
C ILE A 671 -1.95 16.86 -7.21
N THR A 672 -3.20 17.04 -6.83
CA THR A 672 -4.04 15.96 -6.29
C THR A 672 -4.83 15.30 -7.40
N VAL A 673 -4.72 13.98 -7.53
CA VAL A 673 -5.39 13.19 -8.57
C VAL A 673 -6.35 12.21 -7.91
N VAL A 674 -7.62 12.30 -8.23
CA VAL A 674 -8.66 11.36 -7.82
C VAL A 674 -8.87 10.37 -8.95
N LEU A 675 -8.62 9.10 -8.71
CA LEU A 675 -8.88 8.03 -9.66
C LEU A 675 -10.36 7.64 -9.64
N ASP A 676 -10.86 7.09 -10.74
CA ASP A 676 -12.23 6.55 -10.83
C ASP A 676 -12.34 5.12 -10.30
N LYS A 677 -11.20 4.44 -10.13
CA LYS A 677 -11.08 3.06 -9.69
C LYS A 677 -10.74 2.94 -8.22
N ASP A 678 -10.82 1.71 -7.72
CA ASP A 678 -10.38 1.37 -6.37
C ASP A 678 -8.89 1.64 -6.21
N PRO A 679 -8.45 2.47 -5.25
CA PRO A 679 -7.05 2.82 -5.06
C PRO A 679 -6.10 1.63 -4.86
N ASN A 680 -6.62 0.53 -4.33
CA ASN A 680 -5.85 -0.67 -4.04
C ASN A 680 -5.91 -1.74 -5.15
N SER A 681 -6.60 -1.43 -6.28
CA SER A 681 -6.68 -2.34 -7.43
C SER A 681 -5.41 -2.29 -8.28
N GLU A 682 -5.06 -3.41 -8.91
CA GLU A 682 -3.95 -3.51 -9.86
C GLU A 682 -4.07 -2.48 -11.00
N SER A 683 -5.30 -2.21 -11.45
CA SER A 683 -5.56 -1.20 -12.47
C SER A 683 -5.27 0.23 -11.99
N ALA A 684 -5.48 0.55 -10.71
CA ALA A 684 -5.11 1.85 -10.15
C ALA A 684 -3.60 1.95 -9.94
N MET A 685 -2.93 0.88 -9.50
CA MET A 685 -1.46 0.81 -9.38
C MET A 685 -0.80 1.07 -10.73
N ASN A 686 -1.20 0.33 -11.77
CA ASN A 686 -0.70 0.53 -13.14
C ASN A 686 -0.97 1.95 -13.67
N GLN A 687 -2.07 2.56 -13.23
CA GLN A 687 -2.39 3.93 -13.61
C GLN A 687 -1.46 4.94 -12.94
N VAL A 688 -1.14 4.77 -11.66
CA VAL A 688 -0.17 5.63 -10.94
C VAL A 688 1.22 5.53 -11.58
N ASP A 689 1.67 4.34 -11.94
CA ASP A 689 2.95 4.14 -12.63
C ASP A 689 2.96 4.84 -14.02
N ASN A 690 1.85 4.75 -14.76
CA ASN A 690 1.66 5.48 -16.01
C ASN A 690 1.62 7.00 -15.82
N LEU A 691 0.98 7.49 -14.74
CA LEU A 691 0.94 8.91 -14.42
C LEU A 691 2.34 9.46 -14.19
N GLN A 692 3.21 8.73 -13.48
CA GLN A 692 4.59 9.14 -13.27
C GLN A 692 5.34 9.34 -14.59
N THR A 693 5.29 8.33 -15.44
CA THR A 693 5.94 8.37 -16.77
C THR A 693 5.43 9.56 -17.59
N LYS A 694 4.11 9.80 -17.56
CA LYS A 694 3.51 10.93 -18.27
C LYS A 694 3.92 12.27 -17.70
N VAL A 695 4.00 12.42 -16.36
CA VAL A 695 4.47 13.65 -15.76
C VAL A 695 5.89 13.95 -16.21
N TYR A 696 6.82 12.98 -16.14
CA TYR A 696 8.18 13.19 -16.63
C TYR A 696 8.24 13.59 -18.10
N ASN A 697 7.46 12.91 -18.96
CA ASN A 697 7.43 13.24 -20.39
C ASN A 697 6.86 14.64 -20.66
N ASN A 698 5.93 15.10 -19.85
CA ASN A 698 5.28 16.40 -20.04
C ASN A 698 6.09 17.57 -19.49
N ILE A 699 6.92 17.36 -18.47
CA ILE A 699 7.78 18.40 -17.91
C ILE A 699 9.14 18.49 -18.63
N SER A 700 9.51 17.44 -19.38
CA SER A 700 10.77 17.42 -20.16
C SER A 700 10.81 18.59 -21.17
N GLY A 701 11.93 19.31 -21.19
CA GLY A 701 12.13 20.49 -22.04
C GLY A 701 11.36 21.75 -21.60
N THR A 702 10.68 21.71 -20.44
CA THR A 702 9.99 22.86 -19.84
C THR A 702 10.82 23.50 -18.73
N SER A 703 10.31 24.54 -18.07
CA SER A 703 10.93 25.10 -16.86
C SER A 703 10.95 24.14 -15.67
N LEU A 704 10.16 23.08 -15.71
CA LEU A 704 10.05 22.04 -14.69
C LEU A 704 10.94 20.81 -14.99
N ASP A 705 11.70 20.81 -16.09
CA ASP A 705 12.52 19.67 -16.55
C ASP A 705 13.45 19.22 -15.39
N HIS A 706 14.24 19.18 -14.83
CA HIS A 706 15.08 18.71 -13.75
C HIS A 706 14.38 18.65 -12.36
N SER A 707 13.07 18.79 -12.29
CA SER A 707 12.34 18.69 -11.03
C SER A 707 12.23 17.23 -10.56
N VAL A 708 12.32 17.03 -9.26
CA VAL A 708 12.05 15.72 -8.65
C VAL A 708 10.53 15.51 -8.61
N VAL A 709 10.08 14.47 -9.29
CA VAL A 709 8.67 14.04 -9.29
C VAL A 709 8.49 12.85 -8.37
N ALA A 710 7.54 12.94 -7.45
CA ALA A 710 7.18 11.82 -6.58
C ALA A 710 5.67 11.73 -6.44
N ILE A 711 5.14 10.52 -6.47
CA ILE A 711 3.70 10.28 -6.28
C ILE A 711 3.50 9.66 -4.91
N GLY A 712 2.65 10.28 -4.11
CA GLY A 712 2.23 9.82 -2.78
C GLY A 712 0.76 9.44 -2.76
N GLY A 713 0.31 8.96 -1.60
CA GLY A 713 -1.04 8.44 -1.38
C GLY A 713 -1.09 6.93 -1.34
N GLN A 714 -2.24 6.37 -0.97
CA GLN A 714 -2.41 4.93 -0.74
C GLN A 714 -2.06 4.11 -1.98
N THR A 715 -2.53 4.50 -3.17
CA THR A 715 -2.27 3.77 -4.41
C THR A 715 -0.77 3.67 -4.74
N ALA A 716 -0.02 4.77 -4.54
CA ALA A 716 1.43 4.78 -4.77
C ALA A 716 2.16 3.87 -3.75
N THR A 717 1.76 3.92 -2.47
CA THR A 717 2.30 3.02 -1.44
C THR A 717 2.01 1.56 -1.75
N THR A 718 0.81 1.27 -2.24
CA THR A 718 0.39 -0.08 -2.65
C THR A 718 1.17 -0.56 -3.89
N SER A 719 1.39 0.32 -4.90
CA SER A 719 2.21 0.02 -6.07
C SER A 719 3.67 -0.26 -5.70
N ASP A 720 4.29 0.61 -4.88
CA ASP A 720 5.66 0.38 -4.39
C ASP A 720 5.76 -0.95 -3.62
N THR A 721 4.76 -1.25 -2.77
CA THR A 721 4.70 -2.52 -2.03
C THR A 721 4.60 -3.71 -2.98
N HIS A 722 3.76 -3.62 -4.01
CA HIS A 722 3.61 -4.66 -5.04
C HIS A 722 4.93 -4.92 -5.78
N HIS A 723 5.61 -3.89 -6.25
CA HIS A 723 6.88 -4.02 -6.97
C HIS A 723 7.98 -4.64 -6.11
N ILE A 724 8.09 -4.22 -4.85
CA ILE A 724 9.09 -4.74 -3.93
C ILE A 724 8.75 -6.17 -3.52
N ALA A 725 7.50 -6.41 -3.11
CA ALA A 725 7.07 -7.72 -2.64
C ALA A 725 7.22 -8.80 -3.73
N SER A 726 6.78 -8.52 -4.95
CA SER A 726 6.84 -9.50 -6.05
C SER A 726 8.27 -9.79 -6.50
N SER A 727 9.12 -8.76 -6.62
CA SER A 727 10.52 -8.95 -7.02
C SER A 727 11.35 -9.64 -5.94
N ASP A 728 11.14 -9.30 -4.67
CA ASP A 728 11.89 -9.88 -3.56
C ASP A 728 11.37 -11.26 -3.16
N PHE A 729 10.11 -11.57 -3.43
CA PHE A 729 9.56 -12.90 -3.17
C PHE A 729 10.31 -13.98 -3.98
N LEU A 730 10.39 -13.81 -5.30
CA LEU A 730 11.07 -14.79 -6.16
C LEU A 730 12.53 -14.95 -5.75
N ARG A 731 13.23 -13.84 -5.54
CA ARG A 731 14.62 -13.84 -5.10
C ARG A 731 14.81 -14.59 -3.78
N THR A 732 13.98 -14.26 -2.78
CA THR A 732 14.06 -14.85 -1.44
C THR A 732 13.68 -16.34 -1.46
N ALA A 733 12.67 -16.72 -2.25
CA ALA A 733 12.27 -18.11 -2.43
C ALA A 733 13.40 -18.94 -3.03
N VAL A 734 14.08 -18.44 -4.05
CA VAL A 734 15.23 -19.12 -4.68
C VAL A 734 16.37 -19.29 -3.68
N ILE A 735 16.72 -18.24 -2.91
CA ILE A 735 17.78 -18.30 -1.90
C ILE A 735 17.43 -19.34 -0.83
N MET A 736 16.18 -19.36 -0.35
CA MET A 736 15.71 -20.31 0.65
C MET A 736 15.78 -21.75 0.13
N VAL A 737 15.31 -21.99 -1.10
CA VAL A 737 15.35 -23.32 -1.72
C VAL A 737 16.79 -23.80 -1.87
N ILE A 738 17.72 -22.94 -2.30
CA ILE A 738 19.16 -23.28 -2.42
C ILE A 738 19.74 -23.59 -1.03
N GLY A 739 19.44 -22.77 -0.02
CA GLY A 739 19.92 -23.01 1.35
C GLY A 739 19.44 -24.34 1.91
N ILE A 740 18.16 -24.66 1.75
CA ILE A 740 17.59 -25.95 2.17
C ILE A 740 18.14 -27.09 1.33
N MET A 741 18.33 -26.92 0.03
CA MET A 741 18.93 -27.93 -0.87
C MET A 741 20.32 -28.32 -0.37
N ILE A 742 21.17 -27.35 -0.04
CA ILE A 742 22.52 -27.59 0.50
C ILE A 742 22.43 -28.36 1.83
N ALA A 743 21.56 -27.93 2.72
CA ALA A 743 21.33 -28.63 3.99
C ALA A 743 20.90 -30.09 3.77
N LEU A 744 19.96 -30.32 2.86
CA LEU A 744 19.48 -31.65 2.51
C LEU A 744 20.58 -32.53 1.88
N MET A 745 21.42 -31.97 1.00
CA MET A 745 22.57 -32.73 0.42
C MET A 745 23.50 -33.25 1.51
N VAL A 746 23.77 -32.42 2.52
CA VAL A 746 24.61 -32.82 3.67
C VAL A 746 23.92 -33.89 4.53
N ILE A 747 22.61 -33.73 4.79
CA ILE A 747 21.83 -34.64 5.62
C ILE A 747 21.63 -35.99 4.94
N THR A 748 21.17 -35.99 3.68
CA THR A 748 20.86 -37.21 2.92
C THR A 748 22.13 -37.89 2.38
N ARG A 749 23.21 -37.15 2.26
CA ARG A 749 24.46 -37.56 1.56
C ARG A 749 24.19 -38.00 0.12
N SER A 750 23.23 -37.40 -0.53
CA SER A 750 22.83 -37.65 -1.90
C SER A 750 22.58 -36.32 -2.60
N ILE A 751 22.90 -36.25 -3.88
CA ILE A 751 22.62 -35.10 -4.73
C ILE A 751 21.18 -35.15 -5.24
N LEU A 752 20.66 -36.34 -5.54
CA LEU A 752 19.33 -36.48 -6.18
C LEU A 752 18.15 -36.40 -5.21
N GLN A 753 18.29 -36.93 -3.99
CA GLN A 753 17.18 -36.94 -3.01
C GLN A 753 16.68 -35.55 -2.65
N PRO A 754 17.50 -34.51 -2.48
CA PRO A 754 17.03 -33.14 -2.29
C PRO A 754 16.10 -32.62 -3.39
N PHE A 755 16.36 -32.97 -4.66
CA PHE A 755 15.48 -32.59 -5.76
C PHE A 755 14.09 -33.23 -5.67
N TYR A 756 14.04 -34.52 -5.26
CA TYR A 756 12.78 -35.20 -5.06
C TYR A 756 11.96 -34.55 -3.94
N ILE A 757 12.62 -34.26 -2.83
CA ILE A 757 12.01 -33.60 -1.65
C ILE A 757 11.49 -32.23 -2.04
N LEU A 758 12.34 -31.35 -2.58
CA LEU A 758 11.97 -30.00 -2.91
C LEU A 758 10.93 -29.92 -4.03
N GLY A 759 11.02 -30.81 -5.03
CA GLY A 759 10.00 -30.92 -6.08
C GLY A 759 8.63 -31.28 -5.51
N THR A 760 8.58 -32.25 -4.58
CA THR A 760 7.35 -32.63 -3.89
C THR A 760 6.75 -31.47 -3.09
N LEU A 761 7.58 -30.71 -2.38
CA LEU A 761 7.17 -29.56 -1.60
C LEU A 761 6.63 -28.41 -2.47
N ILE A 762 7.28 -28.13 -3.61
CA ILE A 762 6.83 -27.09 -4.56
C ILE A 762 5.48 -27.45 -5.19
N ILE A 763 5.31 -28.72 -5.60
CA ILE A 763 4.01 -29.22 -6.10
C ILE A 763 2.92 -29.01 -5.05
N ALA A 764 3.18 -29.42 -3.80
CA ALA A 764 2.24 -29.25 -2.71
C ALA A 764 1.92 -27.77 -2.45
N TYR A 765 2.94 -26.89 -2.48
CA TYR A 765 2.77 -25.46 -2.28
C TYR A 765 1.87 -24.82 -3.34
N ILE A 766 2.18 -24.99 -4.62
CA ILE A 766 1.39 -24.35 -5.69
C ILE A 766 -0.06 -24.87 -5.68
N SER A 767 -0.23 -26.19 -5.51
CA SER A 767 -1.56 -26.80 -5.40
C SER A 767 -2.34 -26.27 -4.20
N SER A 768 -1.67 -26.11 -3.05
CA SER A 768 -2.31 -25.59 -1.83
C SER A 768 -2.79 -24.15 -2.00
N LEU A 769 -2.05 -23.28 -2.70
CA LEU A 769 -2.48 -21.90 -2.97
C LEU A 769 -3.75 -21.85 -3.81
N SER A 770 -3.83 -22.68 -4.85
CA SER A 770 -5.02 -22.76 -5.70
C SER A 770 -6.24 -23.20 -4.91
N ILE A 771 -6.09 -24.26 -4.11
CA ILE A 771 -7.15 -24.78 -3.25
C ILE A 771 -7.53 -23.75 -2.18
N THR A 772 -6.56 -23.05 -1.59
CA THR A 772 -6.80 -21.97 -0.62
C THR A 772 -7.64 -20.87 -1.23
N LYS A 773 -7.36 -20.47 -2.46
CA LYS A 773 -8.18 -19.48 -3.17
C LYS A 773 -9.61 -19.95 -3.39
N LEU A 774 -9.80 -21.21 -3.73
CA LEU A 774 -11.13 -21.81 -3.87
C LEU A 774 -11.89 -21.82 -2.54
N ILE A 775 -11.24 -22.27 -1.46
CA ILE A 775 -11.82 -22.27 -0.10
C ILE A 775 -12.12 -20.83 0.36
N SER A 776 -11.20 -19.89 0.15
CA SER A 776 -11.40 -18.48 0.48
C SER A 776 -12.63 -17.92 -0.23
N SER A 777 -12.81 -18.24 -1.52
CA SER A 777 -13.98 -17.82 -2.29
C SER A 777 -15.28 -18.46 -1.80
N ALA A 778 -15.25 -19.76 -1.47
CA ALA A 778 -16.44 -20.52 -1.10
C ALA A 778 -16.90 -20.25 0.36
N VAL A 779 -15.94 -20.10 1.30
CA VAL A 779 -16.22 -20.04 2.74
C VAL A 779 -16.15 -18.60 3.26
N LEU A 780 -15.16 -17.83 2.82
CA LEU A 780 -14.94 -16.46 3.31
C LEU A 780 -15.60 -15.41 2.39
N GLY A 781 -16.04 -15.79 1.19
CA GLY A 781 -16.61 -14.88 0.19
C GLY A 781 -15.57 -14.04 -0.56
N GLU A 782 -14.26 -14.28 -0.33
CA GLU A 782 -13.17 -13.49 -0.90
C GLU A 782 -12.56 -14.17 -2.13
N LYS A 783 -12.68 -13.52 -3.29
CA LYS A 783 -12.24 -14.09 -4.59
C LYS A 783 -10.73 -13.90 -4.87
N PHE A 784 -9.97 -13.45 -3.90
CA PHE A 784 -8.54 -13.16 -4.00
C PHE A 784 -7.79 -13.76 -2.81
N LEU A 785 -6.47 -13.82 -2.92
CA LEU A 785 -5.57 -14.02 -1.80
C LEU A 785 -4.97 -12.67 -1.40
N THR A 786 -4.73 -12.47 -0.11
CA THR A 786 -3.94 -11.32 0.35
C THR A 786 -2.50 -11.48 -0.13
N TRP A 787 -1.86 -10.39 -0.44
CA TRP A 787 -0.53 -10.38 -1.06
C TRP A 787 0.57 -11.07 -0.24
N ASN A 788 0.41 -11.12 1.08
CA ASN A 788 1.31 -11.82 1.99
C ASN A 788 1.13 -13.34 2.01
N THR A 789 -0.06 -13.84 1.67
CA THR A 789 -0.43 -15.26 1.79
C THR A 789 0.50 -16.18 1.00
N PRO A 790 0.87 -15.92 -0.27
CA PRO A 790 1.76 -16.81 -1.01
C PRO A 790 3.13 -16.92 -0.37
N PHE A 791 3.71 -15.81 0.08
CA PHE A 791 5.04 -15.80 0.70
C PHE A 791 5.05 -16.58 2.00
N PHE A 792 4.15 -16.29 2.91
CA PHE A 792 4.14 -16.97 4.22
C PHE A 792 3.77 -18.44 4.09
N THR A 793 2.82 -18.78 3.21
CA THR A 793 2.51 -20.20 2.93
C THR A 793 3.73 -20.92 2.34
N PHE A 794 4.48 -20.28 1.43
CA PHE A 794 5.71 -20.82 0.88
C PHE A 794 6.73 -21.11 1.97
N VAL A 795 7.07 -20.10 2.76
CA VAL A 795 8.07 -20.22 3.83
C VAL A 795 7.68 -21.30 4.84
N MET A 796 6.41 -21.28 5.27
CA MET A 796 5.92 -22.26 6.27
C MET A 796 5.92 -23.67 5.69
N LEU A 797 5.36 -23.87 4.51
CA LEU A 797 5.23 -25.21 3.93
C LEU A 797 6.58 -25.82 3.53
N ILE A 798 7.51 -25.03 2.98
CA ILE A 798 8.82 -25.50 2.61
C ILE A 798 9.66 -25.77 3.85
N ALA A 799 9.73 -24.84 4.83
CA ALA A 799 10.54 -25.00 6.02
C ALA A 799 10.04 -26.14 6.93
N LEU A 800 8.71 -26.28 7.09
CA LEU A 800 8.10 -27.27 7.97
C LEU A 800 7.87 -28.62 7.25
N GLY A 801 7.52 -28.57 5.97
CA GLY A 801 7.28 -29.78 5.17
C GLY A 801 8.54 -30.57 4.87
N VAL A 802 9.71 -29.91 4.83
CA VAL A 802 11.00 -30.58 4.61
C VAL A 802 11.32 -31.58 5.72
N ASP A 803 10.88 -31.31 6.96
CA ASP A 803 11.13 -32.16 8.13
C ASP A 803 10.56 -33.56 7.94
N TYR A 804 9.36 -33.69 7.38
CA TYR A 804 8.71 -34.98 7.11
C TYR A 804 9.55 -35.84 6.17
N SER A 805 10.11 -35.22 5.16
CA SER A 805 10.99 -35.88 4.20
C SER A 805 12.33 -36.24 4.82
N ILE A 806 12.87 -35.38 5.72
CA ILE A 806 14.09 -35.68 6.45
C ILE A 806 13.89 -36.91 7.39
N PHE A 807 12.77 -36.95 8.10
CA PHE A 807 12.45 -38.10 8.95
C PHE A 807 12.37 -39.39 8.12
N LEU A 808 11.74 -39.34 6.96
CA LEU A 808 11.68 -40.47 6.04
C LEU A 808 13.08 -40.89 5.55
N MET A 809 13.90 -39.94 5.09
CA MET A 809 15.24 -40.22 4.57
C MET A 809 16.22 -40.69 5.64
N MET A 810 16.11 -40.17 6.87
CA MET A 810 16.91 -40.65 8.00
C MET A 810 16.58 -42.11 8.33
N LYS A 811 15.29 -42.46 8.33
CA LYS A 811 14.83 -43.82 8.58
C LYS A 811 15.17 -44.76 7.42
N TYR A 812 15.04 -44.33 6.19
CA TYR A 812 15.47 -45.03 4.97
C TYR A 812 16.95 -45.45 5.08
N ARG A 813 17.82 -44.54 5.52
CA ARG A 813 19.25 -44.81 5.71
C ARG A 813 19.55 -45.71 6.88
N GLU A 814 18.70 -45.69 7.93
CA GLU A 814 18.88 -46.59 9.07
C GLU A 814 18.67 -48.06 8.68
N PHE A 815 17.78 -48.31 7.70
CA PHE A 815 17.53 -49.65 7.15
C PHE A 815 18.48 -50.05 6.01
N GLY A 816 19.49 -49.27 5.71
CA GLY A 816 20.52 -49.53 4.69
C GLY A 816 21.51 -50.63 5.16
N SER A 817 21.02 -51.82 5.57
CA SER A 817 21.82 -53.03 5.83
C SER A 817 22.05 -53.77 4.51
N VAL A 818 23.16 -54.49 4.44
CA VAL A 818 23.77 -55.07 3.22
C VAL A 818 22.88 -55.99 2.38
N ASP A 819 21.74 -56.45 2.90
CA ASP A 819 20.88 -57.46 2.25
C ASP A 819 19.50 -56.94 1.76
N ASP A 820 19.18 -55.67 1.93
CA ASP A 820 17.85 -55.14 1.52
C ASP A 820 17.95 -54.19 0.29
N THR A 821 17.06 -54.39 -0.66
CA THR A 821 16.98 -53.52 -1.87
C THR A 821 16.50 -52.12 -1.46
N PRO A 822 16.89 -51.05 -2.19
CA PRO A 822 16.41 -49.68 -1.97
C PRO A 822 14.87 -49.60 -1.91
N GLU A 823 14.20 -50.43 -2.68
CA GLU A 823 12.73 -50.56 -2.67
C GLU A 823 12.17 -50.97 -1.31
N LYS A 824 12.72 -52.08 -0.73
CA LYS A 824 12.28 -52.59 0.57
C LYS A 824 12.65 -51.64 1.71
N GLN A 825 13.83 -51.00 1.62
CA GLN A 825 14.25 -50.02 2.62
C GLN A 825 13.29 -48.81 2.70
N ILE A 826 12.85 -48.24 1.54
CA ILE A 826 11.90 -47.12 1.54
C ILE A 826 10.49 -47.56 1.97
N GLN A 827 10.05 -48.76 1.60
CA GLN A 827 8.75 -49.32 2.03
C GLN A 827 8.72 -49.48 3.56
N HIS A 828 9.79 -50.03 4.15
CA HIS A 828 9.90 -50.20 5.58
C HIS A 828 10.02 -48.86 6.30
N ALA A 829 10.82 -47.93 5.77
CA ALA A 829 10.92 -46.59 6.30
C ALA A 829 9.56 -45.89 6.34
N CYS A 830 8.77 -45.95 5.25
CA CYS A 830 7.42 -45.42 5.21
C CYS A 830 6.49 -46.08 6.21
N ALA A 831 6.57 -47.42 6.36
CA ALA A 831 5.73 -48.12 7.34
C ALA A 831 5.97 -47.67 8.78
N VAL A 832 7.23 -47.44 9.14
CA VAL A 832 7.61 -47.06 10.51
C VAL A 832 7.36 -45.57 10.77
N ILE A 833 7.79 -44.67 9.84
CA ILE A 833 7.77 -43.23 10.11
C ILE A 833 6.39 -42.60 9.82
N GLY A 834 5.53 -43.28 9.08
CA GLY A 834 4.24 -42.75 8.69
C GLY A 834 3.33 -42.31 9.85
N THR A 835 3.34 -43.06 10.98
CA THR A 835 2.57 -42.67 12.16
C THR A 835 3.08 -41.35 12.75
N VAL A 836 4.40 -41.16 12.81
CA VAL A 836 5.03 -39.94 13.33
C VAL A 836 4.67 -38.76 12.44
N VAL A 837 4.81 -38.89 11.12
CA VAL A 837 4.52 -37.81 10.17
C VAL A 837 3.05 -37.43 10.13
N ILE A 838 2.14 -38.40 10.18
CA ILE A 838 0.68 -38.10 10.20
C ILE A 838 0.34 -37.38 11.51
N SER A 839 0.85 -37.85 12.64
CA SER A 839 0.62 -37.18 13.93
C SER A 839 1.17 -35.77 13.97
N ALA A 840 2.37 -35.55 13.43
CA ALA A 840 3.01 -34.26 13.28
C ALA A 840 2.18 -33.33 12.36
N ALA A 841 1.71 -33.84 11.22
CA ALA A 841 0.87 -33.07 10.29
C ALA A 841 -0.48 -32.66 10.92
N ILE A 842 -1.09 -33.52 11.74
CA ILE A 842 -2.33 -33.19 12.46
C ILE A 842 -2.07 -32.09 13.51
N ILE A 843 -0.99 -32.20 14.27
CA ILE A 843 -0.66 -31.22 15.31
C ILE A 843 -0.31 -29.88 14.68
N LEU A 844 0.56 -29.88 13.67
CA LEU A 844 0.95 -28.67 12.96
C LEU A 844 -0.25 -28.05 12.24
N GLY A 845 -1.07 -28.86 11.56
CA GLY A 845 -2.34 -28.39 10.96
C GLY A 845 -3.28 -27.77 11.99
N GLY A 846 -3.34 -28.32 13.19
CA GLY A 846 -4.12 -27.79 14.31
C GLY A 846 -3.58 -26.49 14.87
N THR A 847 -2.26 -26.35 14.97
CA THR A 847 -1.65 -25.07 15.38
C THR A 847 -1.93 -23.95 14.38
N PHE A 848 -1.94 -24.27 13.07
CA PHE A 848 -2.36 -23.32 12.05
C PHE A 848 -3.88 -23.08 12.08
N ALA A 849 -4.70 -24.09 12.33
CA ALA A 849 -6.15 -23.92 12.48
C ALA A 849 -6.53 -22.97 13.62
N ALA A 850 -5.70 -22.92 14.67
CA ALA A 850 -5.87 -21.98 15.77
C ALA A 850 -5.68 -20.50 15.34
N LEU A 851 -5.15 -20.22 14.15
CA LEU A 851 -5.09 -18.86 13.59
C LEU A 851 -6.44 -18.41 12.98
N MET A 852 -7.34 -19.34 12.66
CA MET A 852 -8.61 -18.98 12.00
C MET A 852 -9.48 -18.03 12.85
N PRO A 853 -9.59 -18.16 14.18
CA PRO A 853 -10.34 -17.22 15.01
C PRO A 853 -9.70 -15.84 15.17
N SER A 854 -8.51 -15.57 14.59
CA SER A 854 -7.84 -14.26 14.66
C SER A 854 -8.66 -13.12 14.06
N GLY A 855 -9.52 -13.43 13.07
CA GLY A 855 -10.24 -12.43 12.31
C GLY A 855 -9.37 -11.65 11.30
N VAL A 856 -8.09 -12.00 11.15
CA VAL A 856 -7.14 -11.40 10.19
C VAL A 856 -7.09 -12.28 8.94
N LEU A 857 -7.48 -11.74 7.79
CA LEU A 857 -7.67 -12.51 6.56
C LEU A 857 -6.39 -13.21 6.10
N THR A 858 -5.25 -12.53 6.14
CA THR A 858 -3.93 -13.12 5.83
C THR A 858 -3.65 -14.36 6.69
N LEU A 859 -3.85 -14.27 8.02
CA LEU A 859 -3.59 -15.39 8.92
C LEU A 859 -4.50 -16.58 8.65
N ILE A 860 -5.77 -16.32 8.33
CA ILE A 860 -6.75 -17.35 7.98
C ILE A 860 -6.35 -18.03 6.66
N GLN A 861 -6.00 -17.26 5.63
CA GLN A 861 -5.60 -17.80 4.33
C GLN A 861 -4.28 -18.58 4.42
N VAL A 862 -3.28 -18.10 5.17
CA VAL A 862 -2.03 -18.82 5.44
C VAL A 862 -2.31 -20.13 6.17
N ALA A 863 -3.19 -20.11 7.19
CA ALA A 863 -3.58 -21.30 7.91
C ALA A 863 -4.19 -22.35 6.98
N ILE A 864 -5.15 -21.95 6.16
CA ILE A 864 -5.78 -22.83 5.15
C ILE A 864 -4.70 -23.36 4.19
N GLY A 865 -3.83 -22.49 3.66
CA GLY A 865 -2.79 -22.88 2.72
C GLY A 865 -1.82 -23.91 3.28
N VAL A 866 -1.37 -23.70 4.51
CA VAL A 866 -0.47 -24.65 5.18
C VAL A 866 -1.18 -25.96 5.50
N ILE A 867 -2.40 -25.93 6.04
CA ILE A 867 -3.17 -27.16 6.35
C ILE A 867 -3.39 -27.97 5.08
N VAL A 868 -3.85 -27.34 4.01
CA VAL A 868 -4.06 -28.01 2.72
C VAL A 868 -2.74 -28.58 2.18
N GLY A 869 -1.67 -27.78 2.24
CA GLY A 869 -0.33 -28.23 1.83
C GLY A 869 0.17 -29.43 2.62
N LEU A 870 -0.01 -29.43 3.95
CA LEU A 870 0.33 -30.57 4.81
C LEU A 870 -0.47 -31.83 4.47
N ILE A 871 -1.77 -31.69 4.23
CA ILE A 871 -2.61 -32.80 3.80
C ILE A 871 -2.09 -33.38 2.48
N ILE A 872 -1.78 -32.51 1.51
CA ILE A 872 -1.22 -32.94 0.23
C ILE A 872 0.11 -33.67 0.45
N LEU A 873 1.00 -33.16 1.30
CA LEU A 873 2.29 -33.76 1.59
C LEU A 873 2.18 -35.15 2.23
N VAL A 874 1.24 -35.33 3.15
CA VAL A 874 0.99 -36.65 3.81
C VAL A 874 0.71 -37.74 2.78
N PHE A 875 0.04 -37.41 1.65
CA PHE A 875 -0.24 -38.37 0.59
C PHE A 875 0.86 -38.45 -0.46
N ILE A 876 1.44 -37.29 -0.85
CA ILE A 876 2.38 -37.24 -1.99
C ILE A 876 3.78 -37.73 -1.60
N ILE A 877 4.27 -37.47 -0.38
CA ILE A 877 5.60 -37.87 0.05
C ILE A 877 5.79 -39.39 -0.10
N PRO A 878 4.99 -40.28 0.52
CA PRO A 878 5.18 -41.71 0.39
C PRO A 878 4.98 -42.23 -1.03
N MET A 879 4.20 -41.54 -1.88
CA MET A 879 4.01 -41.92 -3.27
C MET A 879 5.18 -41.51 -4.16
N LEU A 880 5.49 -40.21 -4.18
CA LEU A 880 6.42 -39.65 -5.15
C LEU A 880 7.87 -40.00 -4.79
N VAL A 881 8.22 -39.86 -3.50
CA VAL A 881 9.60 -40.16 -3.08
C VAL A 881 9.91 -41.65 -3.20
N SER A 882 8.96 -42.54 -2.85
CA SER A 882 9.17 -44.00 -3.02
C SER A 882 9.30 -44.40 -4.49
N ALA A 883 8.45 -43.83 -5.38
CA ALA A 883 8.50 -44.10 -6.81
C ALA A 883 9.84 -43.60 -7.43
N LEU A 884 10.31 -42.40 -7.04
CA LEU A 884 11.54 -41.84 -7.55
C LEU A 884 12.79 -42.61 -7.04
N ILE A 885 12.78 -43.05 -5.80
CA ILE A 885 13.87 -43.92 -5.26
C ILE A 885 13.91 -45.23 -6.03
N LYS A 886 12.77 -45.89 -6.28
CA LYS A 886 12.69 -47.11 -7.08
C LYS A 886 13.30 -46.90 -8.45
N LEU A 887 12.91 -45.86 -9.18
CA LEU A 887 13.39 -45.57 -10.53
C LEU A 887 14.88 -45.20 -10.63
N THR A 888 15.45 -44.65 -9.54
CA THR A 888 16.80 -44.07 -9.61
C THR A 888 17.85 -44.99 -9.03
N TYR A 889 17.57 -45.74 -7.95
CA TYR A 889 18.55 -46.54 -7.23
C TYR A 889 18.45 -48.06 -7.51
N ASP A 890 17.29 -48.53 -7.94
CA ASP A 890 17.07 -49.95 -8.19
C ASP A 890 17.47 -50.41 -9.61
N GLN A 891 17.79 -49.46 -10.52
CA GLN A 891 18.30 -49.75 -11.88
C GLN A 891 19.82 -49.96 -11.94
N SER A 892 20.53 -49.81 -10.82
CA SER A 892 21.97 -49.98 -10.77
C SER A 892 22.41 -51.42 -10.70
N ASP A 893 21.54 -52.35 -10.32
CA ASP A 893 21.88 -53.78 -10.19
C ASP A 893 21.68 -54.59 -11.47
N ASP A 894 20.99 -54.06 -12.51
CA ASP A 894 20.81 -54.76 -13.80
C ASP A 894 21.92 -54.45 -14.83
N LYS A 895 23.04 -53.81 -14.41
CA LYS A 895 24.16 -53.45 -15.30
C LYS A 895 25.53 -53.92 -14.80
N GLU A 896 25.61 -54.97 -13.94
CA GLU A 896 26.83 -55.70 -13.68
C GLU A 896 26.68 -57.18 -14.22
#